data_5f5b47943c72df0d55a541f07ae80c1b
#
_entry.id   5f5b47943c72df0d55a541f07ae80c1b
#
_cell.length_a   1.000
_cell.length_b   1.000
_cell.length_c   1.000
_cell.angle_alpha   90.00
_cell.angle_beta   90.00
_cell.angle_gamma   90.00
#
_symmetry.space_group_name_H-M   'P 1'
#
loop_
_entity.id
_entity.type
_entity.pdbx_description
1 polymer ?
#
loop_
_entity_poly.entity_id
_entity_poly.type
_entity_poly.pdbx_seq_one_letter_code
_entity_poly.pdbx_strand_id
1 'polypeptide(L)'
;MKLKCILIVACSLFTLTGQADEGMWMLGNLNKQTRKTMKELGLQMPADKLYNPKKPSLKDAVVSFGGFCSGVVVSEDGLVFTNHHCGFSSVQQHSSVEHDYLKDGFVARSRAEELPNPELYVRFLLRTEDVTKRVLGAVKPSMNEMERSSAVDSMMMVIGGEVSLKDSTLLGVVDAYYGGNEFWLSVYRDFNDVRLVFAPPSSVGKFGWDTDNWVWPRHTGDFCVFRIYADHKNRPADYSPDNVPYHPEYVAPISLDGYKEGSFCMTIGYPGSTERYLSSFGIEEMMNNSNQAQIDIRGVKQAIWKREMDSKDSIRIKYASKYDESSNYWKNSIGVNRAIRKLGILEKKREMEQEIRRWIQQNPDEREKLLQLFTDLELNYKNRREVNRAQAYFIESFLYGPELVQLALKILNFDFEGEQKTVIAALKDIVEQYSNLDLDIDKEVFTALLKEYRLKVDTTFLPEIYHTIAQKYNGDEKAFVDSLYASSELTTPRGLKRFLERDTTYQIFDDPAISLGIDMLTMLFDMNMQMQAPTTEIIRGERLLNGVIRRMYTSRNFYPDANSTMRLSFGTVCGYTPFDGAEYDYYTTTKGVLEKVKAHVDDVDFAVQPEVLSLLSSGNFGRYADEKGEMKVCFISNNDITGGNSGSAMFNSKGELLGLAFDGNWEAMGSDILYEPKMQRTICLLYTSPS
;
A
#
# COMPACT_ATOMS: atom_id res chain seq x y z
N MET A 1 67.66 27.54 -27.47
CA MET A 1 66.98 26.36 -26.92
C MET A 1 65.60 26.79 -26.47
N LYS A 2 64.53 26.50 -27.24
CA LYS A 2 63.15 26.81 -26.91
C LYS A 2 62.51 25.56 -26.32
N LEU A 3 62.11 25.64 -25.03
CA LEU A 3 61.36 24.60 -24.33
C LEU A 3 59.87 24.70 -24.76
N LYS A 4 59.41 23.69 -25.45
CA LYS A 4 57.93 23.57 -25.72
C LYS A 4 57.28 22.93 -24.53
N CYS A 5 56.43 23.68 -23.80
CA CYS A 5 55.51 23.14 -22.84
C CYS A 5 54.38 22.41 -23.61
N ILE A 6 54.28 21.10 -23.42
CA ILE A 6 53.12 20.30 -23.86
C ILE A 6 52.06 20.40 -22.75
N LEU A 7 50.99 21.10 -23.06
CA LEU A 7 49.80 21.16 -22.18
C LEU A 7 48.98 19.87 -22.43
N ILE A 8 49.08 18.91 -21.51
CA ILE A 8 48.20 17.75 -21.52
C ILE A 8 46.84 18.22 -20.91
N VAL A 9 45.88 18.47 -21.79
CA VAL A 9 44.48 18.63 -21.38
C VAL A 9 43.93 17.23 -21.02
N ALA A 10 43.92 16.92 -19.74
CA ALA A 10 43.19 15.77 -19.24
C ALA A 10 41.68 16.08 -19.39
N CYS A 11 41.07 15.58 -20.47
CA CYS A 11 39.61 15.44 -20.53
C CYS A 11 39.20 14.44 -19.44
N SER A 12 38.87 14.94 -18.26
CA SER A 12 38.09 14.19 -17.31
C SER A 12 36.70 13.96 -17.94
N LEU A 13 36.52 12.77 -18.46
CA LEU A 13 35.19 12.22 -18.73
C LEU A 13 34.48 12.18 -17.38
N PHE A 14 33.76 13.24 -17.06
CA PHE A 14 32.65 13.15 -16.11
C PHE A 14 31.64 12.20 -16.77
N THR A 15 31.67 10.94 -16.40
CA THR A 15 30.52 10.08 -16.53
C THR A 15 29.44 10.74 -15.69
N LEU A 16 28.54 11.45 -16.36
CA LEU A 16 27.25 11.79 -15.83
C LEU A 16 26.55 10.45 -15.53
N THR A 17 26.78 9.92 -14.34
CA THR A 17 25.90 8.90 -13.78
C THR A 17 24.54 9.59 -13.71
N GLY A 18 23.65 9.25 -14.63
CA GLY A 18 22.28 9.75 -14.64
C GLY A 18 21.66 9.43 -13.29
N GLN A 19 21.56 10.42 -12.42
CA GLN A 19 20.78 10.26 -11.18
C GLN A 19 19.33 10.15 -11.60
N ALA A 20 18.63 9.12 -11.11
CA ALA A 20 17.17 9.05 -11.17
C ALA A 20 16.61 10.35 -10.59
N ASP A 21 15.60 10.88 -11.24
CA ASP A 21 14.89 12.05 -10.71
C ASP A 21 13.97 11.57 -9.59
N GLU A 22 14.13 12.11 -8.41
CA GLU A 22 13.28 11.86 -7.26
C GLU A 22 11.82 12.17 -7.63
N GLY A 23 10.88 11.29 -7.28
CA GLY A 23 9.47 11.62 -7.32
C GLY A 23 8.56 10.65 -8.06
N MET A 24 7.32 10.62 -7.57
CA MET A 24 6.18 9.94 -8.18
C MET A 24 5.30 10.98 -8.87
N TRP A 25 5.59 11.21 -10.14
CA TRP A 25 5.06 12.31 -10.94
C TRP A 25 3.63 12.05 -11.39
N MET A 26 2.80 13.09 -11.40
CA MET A 26 1.48 13.04 -12.02
C MET A 26 1.64 12.89 -13.53
N LEU A 27 1.15 11.77 -14.07
CA LEU A 27 1.33 11.41 -15.49
C LEU A 27 0.73 12.45 -16.44
N GLY A 28 -0.41 13.02 -16.08
CA GLY A 28 -1.09 14.07 -16.84
C GLY A 28 -0.46 15.47 -16.72
N ASN A 29 0.52 15.67 -15.81
CA ASN A 29 1.12 16.97 -15.52
C ASN A 29 2.65 16.94 -15.52
N LEU A 30 3.26 16.14 -16.40
CA LEU A 30 4.71 16.12 -16.56
C LEU A 30 5.19 17.44 -17.15
N ASN A 31 6.02 18.18 -16.40
CA ASN A 31 6.59 19.44 -16.86
C ASN A 31 7.73 19.24 -17.90
N LYS A 32 8.20 20.35 -18.48
CA LYS A 32 9.24 20.30 -19.54
C LYS A 32 10.57 19.75 -19.03
N GLN A 33 10.95 20.06 -17.77
CA GLN A 33 12.21 19.63 -17.19
C GLN A 33 12.20 18.13 -16.95
N THR A 34 11.15 17.60 -16.32
CA THR A 34 10.97 16.16 -16.09
C THR A 34 11.03 15.37 -17.40
N ARG A 35 10.30 15.84 -18.44
CA ARG A 35 10.38 15.20 -19.79
C ARG A 35 11.77 15.28 -20.42
N LYS A 36 12.52 16.37 -20.17
CA LYS A 36 13.89 16.50 -20.64
C LYS A 36 14.79 15.47 -19.94
N THR A 37 14.71 15.37 -18.61
CA THR A 37 15.47 14.37 -17.85
C THR A 37 15.16 12.94 -18.30
N MET A 38 13.88 12.59 -18.50
CA MET A 38 13.50 11.28 -19.04
C MET A 38 14.16 10.98 -20.40
N LYS A 39 14.21 11.98 -21.31
CA LYS A 39 14.87 11.83 -22.62
C LYS A 39 16.38 11.68 -22.50
N GLU A 40 16.99 12.43 -21.60
CA GLU A 40 18.44 12.36 -21.32
C GLU A 40 18.83 10.99 -20.74
N LEU A 41 17.93 10.37 -19.94
CA LEU A 41 18.08 9.01 -19.43
C LEU A 41 17.76 7.93 -20.47
N GLY A 42 17.18 8.28 -21.63
CA GLY A 42 17.00 7.36 -22.74
C GLY A 42 15.57 7.12 -23.20
N LEU A 43 14.54 7.80 -22.65
CA LEU A 43 13.15 7.65 -23.10
C LEU A 43 13.01 7.97 -24.60
N GLN A 44 12.49 7.03 -25.37
CA GLN A 44 12.23 7.14 -26.81
C GLN A 44 10.77 7.39 -27.12
N MET A 45 9.86 7.02 -26.21
CA MET A 45 8.41 7.16 -26.39
C MET A 45 7.99 8.64 -26.42
N PRO A 46 7.14 9.07 -27.38
CA PRO A 46 6.54 10.40 -27.39
C PRO A 46 5.58 10.61 -26.20
N ALA A 47 5.53 11.83 -25.68
CA ALA A 47 4.73 12.16 -24.49
C ALA A 47 3.23 11.93 -24.66
N ASP A 48 2.68 12.11 -25.84
CA ASP A 48 1.27 11.86 -26.17
C ASP A 48 0.91 10.37 -26.26
N LYS A 49 1.91 9.50 -26.42
CA LYS A 49 1.76 8.05 -26.32
C LYS A 49 1.85 7.56 -24.88
N LEU A 50 2.46 8.34 -24.01
CA LEU A 50 2.54 8.04 -22.58
C LEU A 50 1.21 8.39 -21.87
N TYR A 51 0.72 9.61 -22.11
CA TYR A 51 -0.55 10.10 -21.58
C TYR A 51 -1.31 10.93 -22.63
N ASN A 52 -2.55 10.57 -22.88
CA ASN A 52 -3.46 11.33 -23.70
C ASN A 52 -4.88 11.28 -23.12
N PRO A 53 -5.53 12.43 -22.81
CA PRO A 53 -6.87 12.43 -22.23
C PRO A 53 -7.99 12.13 -23.26
N LYS A 54 -7.67 12.04 -24.57
CA LYS A 54 -8.65 11.91 -25.66
C LYS A 54 -8.41 10.71 -26.59
N LYS A 55 -7.24 10.10 -26.52
CA LYS A 55 -6.86 8.96 -27.39
C LYS A 55 -6.20 7.88 -26.53
N PRO A 56 -6.32 6.61 -26.93
CA PRO A 56 -5.61 5.52 -26.26
C PRO A 56 -4.11 5.79 -26.16
N SER A 57 -3.55 5.56 -24.99
CA SER A 57 -2.14 5.78 -24.64
C SER A 57 -1.71 4.77 -23.57
N LEU A 58 -0.44 4.74 -23.22
CA LEU A 58 0.11 3.75 -22.28
C LEU A 58 -0.62 3.74 -20.91
N LYS A 59 -1.13 4.91 -20.46
CA LYS A 59 -1.93 5.00 -19.23
C LYS A 59 -3.14 4.05 -19.23
N ASP A 60 -3.73 3.79 -20.39
CA ASP A 60 -4.96 3.01 -20.53
C ASP A 60 -4.72 1.50 -20.39
N ALA A 61 -3.45 1.07 -20.39
CA ALA A 61 -3.08 -0.30 -20.02
C ALA A 61 -2.83 -0.48 -18.51
N VAL A 62 -2.66 0.61 -17.74
CA VAL A 62 -2.34 0.52 -16.31
C VAL A 62 -3.60 0.77 -15.48
N VAL A 63 -3.85 -0.10 -14.52
CA VAL A 63 -5.07 -0.10 -13.71
C VAL A 63 -4.77 -0.09 -12.22
N SER A 64 -5.68 0.49 -11.44
CA SER A 64 -5.73 0.23 -10.01
C SER A 64 -6.45 -1.10 -9.79
N PHE A 65 -5.80 -2.00 -9.09
CA PHE A 65 -6.29 -3.34 -8.79
C PHE A 65 -6.83 -3.39 -7.36
N GLY A 66 -8.13 -3.51 -7.22
CA GLY A 66 -8.82 -3.53 -5.94
C GLY A 66 -8.69 -2.25 -5.09
N GLY A 67 -8.07 -1.18 -5.61
CA GLY A 67 -7.80 0.06 -4.85
C GLY A 67 -6.55 0.00 -3.95
N PHE A 68 -5.90 -1.16 -3.82
CA PHE A 68 -4.74 -1.37 -2.94
C PHE A 68 -3.46 -1.77 -3.68
N CYS A 69 -3.57 -2.24 -4.92
CA CYS A 69 -2.46 -2.61 -5.79
C CYS A 69 -2.62 -1.97 -7.18
N SER A 70 -1.64 -2.21 -8.03
CA SER A 70 -1.65 -1.85 -9.45
C SER A 70 -1.72 -3.10 -10.32
N GLY A 71 -2.06 -2.94 -11.59
CA GLY A 71 -2.03 -4.00 -12.57
C GLY A 71 -1.80 -3.47 -13.98
N VAL A 72 -1.56 -4.36 -14.91
CA VAL A 72 -1.34 -4.02 -16.33
C VAL A 72 -2.11 -4.94 -17.25
N VAL A 73 -2.84 -4.36 -18.19
CA VAL A 73 -3.60 -5.07 -19.22
C VAL A 73 -2.65 -5.49 -20.33
N VAL A 74 -2.61 -6.79 -20.63
CA VAL A 74 -1.62 -7.41 -21.54
C VAL A 74 -2.23 -8.19 -22.70
N SER A 75 -3.56 -8.23 -22.81
CA SER A 75 -4.22 -8.87 -23.94
C SER A 75 -5.47 -8.14 -24.40
N GLU A 76 -5.86 -8.35 -25.67
CA GLU A 76 -7.10 -7.82 -26.24
C GLU A 76 -8.37 -8.43 -25.62
N ASP A 77 -8.23 -9.53 -24.87
CA ASP A 77 -9.27 -10.24 -24.13
C ASP A 77 -9.24 -9.93 -22.62
N GLY A 78 -8.70 -8.77 -22.22
CA GLY A 78 -8.79 -8.25 -20.86
C GLY A 78 -7.95 -8.98 -19.81
N LEU A 79 -6.87 -9.70 -20.18
CA LEU A 79 -5.93 -10.24 -19.18
C LEU A 79 -5.19 -9.11 -18.47
N VAL A 80 -5.14 -9.21 -17.16
CA VAL A 80 -4.44 -8.29 -16.27
C VAL A 80 -3.37 -9.04 -15.50
N PHE A 81 -2.15 -8.53 -15.54
CA PHE A 81 -1.08 -8.98 -14.66
C PHE A 81 -0.97 -8.10 -13.44
N THR A 82 -0.81 -8.73 -12.29
CA THR A 82 -0.50 -8.10 -11.01
C THR A 82 0.41 -9.02 -10.21
N ASN A 83 0.77 -8.66 -8.98
CA ASN A 83 1.58 -9.53 -8.13
C ASN A 83 0.76 -10.68 -7.51
N HIS A 84 1.44 -11.76 -7.16
CA HIS A 84 0.87 -12.87 -6.41
C HIS A 84 0.32 -12.40 -5.06
N HIS A 85 1.07 -11.58 -4.32
CA HIS A 85 0.60 -11.07 -3.05
C HIS A 85 -0.62 -10.15 -3.18
N CYS A 86 -0.82 -9.46 -4.31
CA CYS A 86 -2.05 -8.70 -4.60
C CYS A 86 -3.26 -9.62 -4.84
N GLY A 87 -3.03 -10.78 -5.46
CA GLY A 87 -4.06 -11.80 -5.69
C GLY A 87 -4.24 -12.79 -4.54
N PHE A 88 -3.43 -12.71 -3.48
CA PHE A 88 -3.32 -13.73 -2.45
C PHE A 88 -4.65 -14.02 -1.75
N SER A 89 -5.39 -12.99 -1.36
CA SER A 89 -6.73 -13.13 -0.75
C SER A 89 -7.72 -13.83 -1.69
N SER A 90 -7.69 -13.51 -2.98
CA SER A 90 -8.53 -14.18 -3.99
C SER A 90 -8.18 -15.67 -4.11
N VAL A 91 -6.89 -16.01 -4.16
CA VAL A 91 -6.45 -17.41 -4.18
C VAL A 91 -6.86 -18.14 -2.92
N GLN A 92 -6.72 -17.49 -1.75
CA GLN A 92 -7.12 -18.06 -0.46
C GLN A 92 -8.63 -18.32 -0.37
N GLN A 93 -9.47 -17.39 -0.83
CA GLN A 93 -10.94 -17.55 -0.82
C GLN A 93 -11.42 -18.79 -1.60
N HIS A 94 -10.69 -19.16 -2.64
CA HIS A 94 -10.96 -20.34 -3.45
C HIS A 94 -10.25 -21.60 -2.96
N SER A 95 -9.40 -21.50 -1.92
CA SER A 95 -8.64 -22.63 -1.40
C SER A 95 -9.41 -23.37 -0.30
N SER A 96 -9.27 -24.69 -0.27
CA SER A 96 -9.72 -25.57 0.80
C SER A 96 -8.62 -26.58 1.13
N VAL A 97 -8.85 -27.43 2.14
CA VAL A 97 -7.90 -28.52 2.45
C VAL A 97 -7.79 -29.54 1.30
N GLU A 98 -8.89 -29.76 0.55
CA GLU A 98 -8.95 -30.66 -0.61
C GLU A 98 -8.40 -30.02 -1.89
N HIS A 99 -8.44 -28.70 -1.98
CA HIS A 99 -8.01 -27.88 -3.12
C HIS A 99 -7.19 -26.69 -2.62
N ASP A 100 -5.98 -26.93 -2.18
CA ASP A 100 -5.09 -25.90 -1.63
C ASP A 100 -4.38 -25.14 -2.77
N TYR A 101 -5.10 -24.18 -3.40
CA TYR A 101 -4.53 -23.36 -4.47
C TYR A 101 -3.40 -22.44 -4.02
N LEU A 102 -3.29 -22.15 -2.72
CA LEU A 102 -2.11 -21.45 -2.18
C LEU A 102 -0.87 -22.31 -2.28
N LYS A 103 -1.00 -23.62 -2.01
CA LYS A 103 0.11 -24.57 -2.05
C LYS A 103 0.40 -25.07 -3.46
N ASP A 104 -0.64 -25.42 -4.21
CA ASP A 104 -0.52 -26.14 -5.47
C ASP A 104 -0.53 -25.22 -6.69
N GLY A 105 -0.91 -23.95 -6.51
CA GLY A 105 -1.19 -23.02 -7.58
C GLY A 105 -2.55 -23.27 -8.24
N PHE A 106 -2.93 -22.35 -9.13
CA PHE A 106 -4.17 -22.44 -9.89
C PHE A 106 -3.93 -22.10 -11.37
N VAL A 107 -4.57 -22.80 -12.28
CA VAL A 107 -4.63 -22.47 -13.70
C VAL A 107 -5.99 -22.83 -14.28
N ALA A 108 -6.71 -21.84 -14.78
CA ALA A 108 -7.90 -22.05 -15.60
C ALA A 108 -7.50 -22.46 -17.01
N ARG A 109 -7.93 -23.63 -17.45
CA ARG A 109 -7.65 -24.15 -18.81
C ARG A 109 -8.70 -23.73 -19.83
N SER A 110 -9.79 -23.16 -19.34
CA SER A 110 -10.87 -22.58 -20.13
C SER A 110 -11.48 -21.40 -19.39
N ARG A 111 -12.21 -20.54 -20.12
CA ARG A 111 -12.93 -19.41 -19.52
C ARG A 111 -14.00 -19.82 -18.49
N ALA A 112 -14.53 -21.02 -18.61
CA ALA A 112 -15.51 -21.56 -17.68
C ALA A 112 -14.90 -21.97 -16.33
N GLU A 113 -13.59 -22.15 -16.26
CA GLU A 113 -12.86 -22.48 -15.04
C GLU A 113 -12.30 -21.25 -14.33
N GLU A 114 -12.38 -20.05 -14.94
CA GLU A 114 -11.91 -18.81 -14.32
C GLU A 114 -12.79 -18.47 -13.11
N LEU A 115 -12.14 -18.22 -11.96
CA LEU A 115 -12.82 -18.08 -10.67
C LEU A 115 -13.23 -16.64 -10.39
N PRO A 116 -14.53 -16.35 -10.17
CA PRO A 116 -15.02 -15.00 -9.93
C PRO A 116 -14.63 -14.47 -8.55
N ASN A 117 -14.35 -13.15 -8.43
CA ASN A 117 -14.01 -12.48 -7.19
C ASN A 117 -14.98 -11.29 -6.99
N PRO A 118 -16.12 -11.48 -6.32
CA PRO A 118 -17.19 -10.48 -6.26
C PRO A 118 -16.82 -9.15 -5.59
N GLU A 119 -15.83 -9.16 -4.70
CA GLU A 119 -15.38 -7.95 -3.97
C GLU A 119 -14.21 -7.24 -4.68
N LEU A 120 -13.69 -7.82 -5.77
CA LEU A 120 -12.56 -7.30 -6.51
C LEU A 120 -13.03 -6.46 -7.69
N TYR A 121 -12.47 -5.27 -7.84
CA TYR A 121 -12.68 -4.42 -9.02
C TYR A 121 -11.36 -4.01 -9.65
N VAL A 122 -11.44 -3.62 -10.92
CA VAL A 122 -10.33 -3.02 -11.68
C VAL A 122 -10.76 -1.65 -12.15
N ARG A 123 -9.94 -0.62 -11.85
CA ARG A 123 -10.23 0.79 -12.09
C ARG A 123 -9.30 1.38 -13.14
N PHE A 124 -9.87 1.98 -14.18
CA PHE A 124 -9.15 2.69 -15.25
C PHE A 124 -9.23 4.20 -15.04
N LEU A 125 -8.09 4.89 -15.11
CA LEU A 125 -8.04 6.35 -15.18
C LEU A 125 -8.34 6.81 -16.62
N LEU A 126 -9.41 7.58 -16.79
CA LEU A 126 -9.76 8.15 -18.09
C LEU A 126 -9.05 9.50 -18.32
N ARG A 127 -9.14 10.42 -17.35
CA ARG A 127 -8.50 11.75 -17.43
C ARG A 127 -8.31 12.37 -16.05
N THR A 128 -7.45 13.38 -15.98
CA THR A 128 -7.27 14.26 -14.82
C THR A 128 -7.47 15.72 -15.23
N GLU A 129 -7.93 16.56 -14.28
CA GLU A 129 -8.21 17.99 -14.49
C GLU A 129 -7.86 18.80 -13.24
N ASP A 130 -7.15 19.92 -13.40
CA ASP A 130 -6.88 20.88 -12.30
C ASP A 130 -8.16 21.64 -11.94
N VAL A 131 -8.68 21.41 -10.74
CA VAL A 131 -9.88 22.06 -10.21
C VAL A 131 -9.57 22.97 -9.01
N THR A 132 -8.29 23.27 -8.78
CA THR A 132 -7.79 24.05 -7.63
C THR A 132 -8.53 25.37 -7.47
N LYS A 133 -8.68 26.15 -8.54
CA LYS A 133 -9.38 27.45 -8.50
C LYS A 133 -10.84 27.30 -8.09
N ARG A 134 -11.48 26.22 -8.52
CA ARG A 134 -12.88 25.96 -8.24
C ARG A 134 -13.06 25.57 -6.77
N VAL A 135 -12.21 24.66 -6.27
CA VAL A 135 -12.25 24.22 -4.87
C VAL A 135 -11.92 25.38 -3.94
N LEU A 136 -10.80 26.07 -4.15
CA LEU A 136 -10.39 27.19 -3.30
C LEU A 136 -11.30 28.42 -3.43
N GLY A 137 -12.09 28.52 -4.49
CA GLY A 137 -13.13 29.55 -4.63
C GLY A 137 -14.26 29.45 -3.61
N ALA A 138 -14.45 28.30 -2.98
CA ALA A 138 -15.40 28.12 -1.87
C ALA A 138 -14.86 28.64 -0.53
N VAL A 139 -13.55 28.85 -0.40
CA VAL A 139 -12.89 29.29 0.84
C VAL A 139 -12.94 30.81 0.95
N LYS A 140 -13.47 31.31 2.08
CA LYS A 140 -13.51 32.75 2.39
C LYS A 140 -12.36 33.13 3.33
N PRO A 141 -11.81 34.36 3.25
CA PRO A 141 -10.73 34.79 4.12
C PRO A 141 -11.07 34.81 5.63
N SER A 142 -12.36 34.87 5.98
CA SER A 142 -12.84 34.86 7.37
C SER A 142 -12.97 33.46 7.98
N MET A 143 -12.83 32.41 7.20
CA MET A 143 -12.97 31.02 7.67
C MET A 143 -11.79 30.60 8.53
N ASN A 144 -12.09 29.99 9.67
CA ASN A 144 -11.10 29.22 10.41
C ASN A 144 -10.75 27.91 9.67
N GLU A 145 -9.75 27.15 10.14
CA GLU A 145 -9.30 25.97 9.39
C GLU A 145 -10.34 24.85 9.32
N MET A 146 -11.18 24.68 10.34
CA MET A 146 -12.28 23.71 10.31
C MET A 146 -13.35 24.09 9.28
N GLU A 147 -13.76 25.36 9.25
CA GLU A 147 -14.70 25.90 8.26
C GLU A 147 -14.13 25.80 6.85
N ARG A 148 -12.80 26.07 6.71
CA ARG A 148 -12.09 25.89 5.44
C ARG A 148 -12.12 24.43 4.97
N SER A 149 -11.79 23.50 5.85
CA SER A 149 -11.80 22.07 5.52
C SER A 149 -13.20 21.64 5.05
N SER A 150 -14.25 21.96 5.81
CA SER A 150 -15.63 21.63 5.45
C SER A 150 -16.04 22.22 4.09
N ALA A 151 -15.64 23.46 3.78
CA ALA A 151 -15.93 24.11 2.51
C ALA A 151 -15.18 23.43 1.33
N VAL A 152 -13.94 23.02 1.56
CA VAL A 152 -13.10 22.28 0.61
C VAL A 152 -13.73 20.90 0.34
N ASP A 153 -14.02 20.13 1.39
CA ASP A 153 -14.56 18.78 1.28
C ASP A 153 -15.93 18.79 0.57
N SER A 154 -16.80 19.73 0.92
CA SER A 154 -18.09 19.91 0.24
C SER A 154 -17.93 20.21 -1.24
N MET A 155 -16.98 21.07 -1.62
CA MET A 155 -16.74 21.41 -3.01
C MET A 155 -16.10 20.25 -3.78
N MET A 156 -15.20 19.48 -3.15
CA MET A 156 -14.63 18.27 -3.74
C MET A 156 -15.72 17.24 -4.05
N MET A 157 -16.64 17.00 -3.12
CA MET A 157 -17.80 16.11 -3.34
C MET A 157 -18.71 16.59 -4.47
N VAL A 158 -19.02 17.88 -4.53
CA VAL A 158 -19.83 18.46 -5.61
C VAL A 158 -19.17 18.24 -6.98
N ILE A 159 -17.88 18.54 -7.11
CA ILE A 159 -17.15 18.39 -8.36
C ILE A 159 -17.08 16.92 -8.79
N GLY A 160 -16.79 16.01 -7.85
CA GLY A 160 -16.77 14.57 -8.12
C GLY A 160 -18.16 14.05 -8.55
N GLY A 161 -19.21 14.44 -7.83
CA GLY A 161 -20.60 14.03 -8.11
C GLY A 161 -21.12 14.49 -9.46
N GLU A 162 -20.67 15.64 -9.98
CA GLU A 162 -21.05 16.12 -11.31
C GLU A 162 -20.64 15.16 -12.46
N VAL A 163 -19.60 14.34 -12.22
CA VAL A 163 -19.17 13.34 -13.21
C VAL A 163 -20.19 12.21 -13.30
N SER A 164 -20.56 11.61 -12.17
CA SER A 164 -21.52 10.50 -12.11
C SER A 164 -22.93 10.93 -12.51
N LEU A 165 -23.32 12.19 -12.24
CA LEU A 165 -24.60 12.75 -12.71
C LEU A 165 -24.66 12.87 -14.24
N LYS A 166 -23.54 13.05 -14.94
CA LYS A 166 -23.49 13.11 -16.41
C LYS A 166 -23.42 11.72 -17.05
N ASP A 167 -22.73 10.80 -16.40
CA ASP A 167 -22.58 9.41 -16.83
C ASP A 167 -22.39 8.53 -15.57
N SER A 168 -23.42 7.75 -15.25
CA SER A 168 -23.44 6.89 -14.07
C SER A 168 -22.42 5.73 -14.11
N THR A 169 -21.79 5.48 -15.26
CA THR A 169 -20.71 4.48 -15.40
C THR A 169 -19.34 5.07 -15.04
N LEU A 170 -19.27 6.36 -14.70
CA LEU A 170 -18.04 7.04 -14.37
C LEU A 170 -18.04 7.48 -12.90
N LEU A 171 -16.86 7.42 -12.31
CA LEU A 171 -16.59 7.91 -10.97
C LEU A 171 -15.67 9.14 -11.04
N GLY A 172 -16.10 10.25 -10.45
CA GLY A 172 -15.26 11.44 -10.26
C GLY A 172 -14.73 11.50 -8.83
N VAL A 173 -13.43 11.58 -8.68
CA VAL A 173 -12.77 11.76 -7.38
C VAL A 173 -11.89 13.00 -7.44
N VAL A 174 -12.04 13.91 -6.48
CA VAL A 174 -11.15 15.06 -6.33
C VAL A 174 -10.20 14.79 -5.19
N ASP A 175 -8.91 14.86 -5.46
CA ASP A 175 -7.85 14.64 -4.49
C ASP A 175 -7.10 15.93 -4.18
N ALA A 176 -6.68 16.06 -2.91
CA ALA A 176 -5.81 17.14 -2.46
C ALA A 176 -4.34 16.79 -2.71
N TYR A 177 -3.60 17.75 -3.21
CA TYR A 177 -2.18 17.65 -3.49
C TYR A 177 -1.41 18.74 -2.73
N TYR A 178 -0.13 18.46 -2.43
CA TYR A 178 0.74 19.40 -1.72
C TYR A 178 0.14 19.91 -0.40
N GLY A 179 -0.39 18.97 0.40
CA GLY A 179 -1.02 19.30 1.67
C GLY A 179 -2.29 20.15 1.57
N GLY A 180 -3.04 20.08 0.46
CA GLY A 180 -4.26 20.84 0.22
C GLY A 180 -4.00 22.27 -0.34
N ASN A 181 -2.85 22.45 -1.03
CA ASN A 181 -2.55 23.67 -1.80
C ASN A 181 -3.00 23.58 -3.26
N GLU A 182 -3.19 22.36 -3.79
CA GLU A 182 -3.75 22.08 -5.13
C GLU A 182 -4.79 20.98 -5.06
N PHE A 183 -5.72 20.94 -6.04
CA PHE A 183 -6.80 19.96 -6.13
C PHE A 183 -6.97 19.50 -7.55
N TRP A 184 -7.04 18.19 -7.75
CA TRP A 184 -7.18 17.58 -9.08
C TRP A 184 -8.36 16.61 -9.09
N LEU A 185 -9.21 16.73 -10.10
CA LEU A 185 -10.26 15.77 -10.43
C LEU A 185 -9.66 14.65 -11.25
N SER A 186 -9.82 13.42 -10.80
CA SER A 186 -9.59 12.19 -11.56
C SER A 186 -10.93 11.57 -11.95
N VAL A 187 -11.08 11.19 -13.21
CA VAL A 187 -12.27 10.49 -13.70
C VAL A 187 -11.91 9.06 -14.02
N TYR A 188 -12.66 8.14 -13.43
CA TYR A 188 -12.41 6.71 -13.49
C TYR A 188 -13.58 5.92 -14.07
N ARG A 189 -13.28 4.70 -14.50
CA ARG A 189 -14.26 3.67 -14.82
C ARG A 189 -13.86 2.37 -14.12
N ASP A 190 -14.81 1.77 -13.38
CA ASP A 190 -14.61 0.56 -12.62
C ASP A 190 -15.28 -0.63 -13.32
N PHE A 191 -14.61 -1.80 -13.28
CA PHE A 191 -15.14 -3.09 -13.73
C PHE A 191 -15.15 -4.05 -12.54
N ASN A 192 -16.31 -4.61 -12.22
CA ASN A 192 -16.54 -5.43 -11.01
C ASN A 192 -16.50 -6.94 -11.28
N ASP A 193 -16.59 -7.40 -12.53
CA ASP A 193 -16.41 -8.82 -12.85
C ASP A 193 -14.94 -9.09 -13.20
N VAL A 194 -14.18 -9.49 -12.18
CA VAL A 194 -12.75 -9.80 -12.28
C VAL A 194 -12.54 -11.24 -11.84
N ARG A 195 -11.96 -12.07 -12.71
CA ARG A 195 -11.81 -13.51 -12.47
C ARG A 195 -10.36 -13.92 -12.42
N LEU A 196 -10.03 -14.82 -11.48
CA LEU A 196 -8.69 -15.41 -11.36
C LEU A 196 -8.48 -16.40 -12.51
N VAL A 197 -7.38 -16.25 -13.24
CA VAL A 197 -6.98 -17.08 -14.38
C VAL A 197 -5.81 -17.97 -14.03
N PHE A 198 -4.81 -17.39 -13.35
CA PHE A 198 -3.59 -18.10 -12.96
C PHE A 198 -3.00 -17.53 -11.69
N ALA A 199 -2.55 -18.42 -10.82
CA ALA A 199 -1.68 -18.10 -9.69
C ALA A 199 -0.62 -19.19 -9.54
N PRO A 200 0.68 -18.84 -9.46
CA PRO A 200 1.69 -19.84 -9.16
C PRO A 200 1.50 -20.36 -7.72
N PRO A 201 2.03 -21.53 -7.36
CA PRO A 201 2.09 -21.97 -5.98
C PRO A 201 2.87 -20.98 -5.13
N SER A 202 2.53 -20.84 -3.85
CA SER A 202 3.22 -19.91 -2.95
C SER A 202 4.73 -20.16 -2.84
N SER A 203 5.17 -21.41 -3.06
CA SER A 203 6.60 -21.76 -3.18
C SER A 203 7.33 -21.07 -4.33
N VAL A 204 6.60 -20.49 -5.29
CA VAL A 204 7.12 -19.63 -6.37
C VAL A 204 6.71 -18.19 -6.15
N GLY A 205 5.40 -17.93 -5.96
CA GLY A 205 4.82 -16.59 -5.81
C GLY A 205 5.26 -15.84 -4.55
N LYS A 206 5.67 -16.56 -3.52
CA LYS A 206 6.16 -16.03 -2.23
C LYS A 206 7.46 -16.70 -1.78
N PHE A 207 8.31 -17.17 -2.69
CA PHE A 207 9.59 -17.78 -2.35
C PHE A 207 10.42 -16.86 -1.44
N GLY A 208 10.81 -17.35 -0.29
CA GLY A 208 11.49 -16.62 0.77
C GLY A 208 10.56 -15.89 1.74
N TRP A 209 9.24 -15.92 1.53
CA TRP A 209 8.20 -15.43 2.45
C TRP A 209 8.63 -14.17 3.24
N ASP A 210 8.46 -14.22 4.56
CA ASP A 210 8.86 -13.15 5.47
C ASP A 210 10.38 -12.95 5.55
N THR A 211 11.17 -14.03 5.37
CA THR A 211 12.63 -13.95 5.45
C THR A 211 13.22 -13.04 4.40
N ASP A 212 12.71 -13.11 3.16
CA ASP A 212 13.16 -12.29 2.03
C ASP A 212 12.32 -11.01 1.81
N ASN A 213 11.24 -10.79 2.57
CA ASN A 213 10.38 -9.61 2.41
C ASN A 213 11.17 -8.34 2.70
N TRP A 214 11.18 -7.39 1.74
CA TRP A 214 11.98 -6.17 1.72
C TRP A 214 13.50 -6.41 1.63
N VAL A 215 13.93 -7.58 1.15
CA VAL A 215 15.34 -7.95 1.09
C VAL A 215 15.79 -8.12 -0.37
N TRP A 216 17.00 -7.65 -0.67
CA TRP A 216 17.74 -7.97 -1.88
C TRP A 216 19.03 -8.70 -1.50
N PRO A 217 19.43 -9.77 -2.19
CA PRO A 217 18.93 -10.34 -3.45
C PRO A 217 17.62 -11.14 -3.31
N ARG A 218 16.66 -10.87 -4.21
CA ARG A 218 15.32 -11.49 -4.25
C ARG A 218 15.19 -12.50 -5.39
N HIS A 219 14.44 -13.60 -5.15
CA HIS A 219 14.30 -14.70 -6.11
C HIS A 219 12.84 -15.16 -6.24
N THR A 220 11.90 -14.28 -6.04
CA THR A 220 10.47 -14.57 -5.95
C THR A 220 9.80 -14.38 -7.31
N GLY A 221 8.95 -15.34 -7.71
CA GLY A 221 8.09 -15.24 -8.89
C GLY A 221 6.74 -14.61 -8.56
N ASP A 222 6.73 -13.37 -8.07
CA ASP A 222 5.56 -12.68 -7.51
C ASP A 222 4.64 -12.13 -8.59
N PHE A 223 3.82 -12.98 -9.22
CA PHE A 223 2.82 -12.57 -10.20
C PHE A 223 1.55 -13.41 -10.13
N CYS A 224 0.45 -12.83 -10.57
CA CYS A 224 -0.87 -13.44 -10.70
C CYS A 224 -1.55 -12.90 -11.96
N VAL A 225 -2.43 -13.67 -12.55
CA VAL A 225 -3.17 -13.30 -13.77
C VAL A 225 -4.66 -13.33 -13.50
N PHE A 226 -5.30 -12.22 -13.81
CA PHE A 226 -6.75 -12.07 -13.77
C PHE A 226 -7.30 -11.71 -15.15
N ARG A 227 -8.61 -11.81 -15.32
CA ARG A 227 -9.30 -11.32 -16.50
C ARG A 227 -10.46 -10.43 -16.10
N ILE A 228 -10.58 -9.30 -16.80
CA ILE A 228 -11.72 -8.42 -16.70
C ILE A 228 -12.82 -8.91 -17.62
N TYR A 229 -14.06 -8.91 -17.14
CA TYR A 229 -15.26 -9.19 -17.88
C TYR A 229 -16.16 -7.97 -17.97
N ALA A 230 -16.97 -7.90 -19.01
CA ALA A 230 -17.90 -6.81 -19.32
C ALA A 230 -19.21 -7.35 -19.87
N ASP A 231 -20.24 -6.51 -20.00
CA ASP A 231 -21.44 -6.86 -20.72
C ASP A 231 -21.16 -7.01 -22.25
N HIS A 232 -22.12 -7.55 -23.00
CA HIS A 232 -22.00 -7.72 -24.46
C HIS A 232 -21.77 -6.42 -25.26
N LYS A 233 -21.87 -5.25 -24.61
CA LYS A 233 -21.57 -3.94 -25.20
C LYS A 233 -20.24 -3.38 -24.72
N ASN A 234 -19.42 -4.22 -24.12
CA ASN A 234 -18.10 -3.87 -23.54
C ASN A 234 -18.18 -2.80 -22.43
N ARG A 235 -19.28 -2.78 -21.64
CA ARG A 235 -19.50 -1.84 -20.54
C ARG A 235 -19.30 -2.56 -19.19
N PRO A 236 -18.92 -1.80 -18.14
CA PRO A 236 -18.89 -2.34 -16.80
C PRO A 236 -20.18 -3.06 -16.41
N ALA A 237 -20.05 -4.18 -15.75
CA ALA A 237 -21.15 -4.98 -15.22
C ALA A 237 -20.69 -5.70 -13.95
N ASP A 238 -21.65 -6.00 -13.07
CA ASP A 238 -21.42 -6.91 -11.95
C ASP A 238 -21.30 -8.34 -12.49
N TYR A 239 -20.78 -9.25 -11.66
CA TYR A 239 -20.59 -10.65 -12.07
C TYR A 239 -21.86 -11.24 -12.67
N SER A 240 -21.71 -11.81 -13.85
CA SER A 240 -22.73 -12.64 -14.51
C SER A 240 -22.05 -13.75 -15.33
N PRO A 241 -22.60 -14.98 -15.36
CA PRO A 241 -22.10 -16.03 -16.25
C PRO A 241 -22.21 -15.66 -17.74
N ASP A 242 -23.07 -14.70 -18.09
CA ASP A 242 -23.28 -14.23 -19.47
C ASP A 242 -22.29 -13.14 -19.89
N ASN A 243 -21.49 -12.61 -18.96
CA ASN A 243 -20.49 -11.61 -19.30
C ASN A 243 -19.39 -12.18 -20.20
N VAL A 244 -18.84 -11.32 -21.03
CA VAL A 244 -17.77 -11.66 -21.99
C VAL A 244 -16.47 -10.98 -21.57
N PRO A 245 -15.29 -11.46 -22.00
CA PRO A 245 -14.04 -10.76 -21.76
C PRO A 245 -14.09 -9.32 -22.22
N TYR A 246 -13.58 -8.41 -21.39
CA TYR A 246 -13.45 -7.00 -21.72
C TYR A 246 -12.44 -6.78 -22.85
N HIS A 247 -12.78 -5.96 -23.83
CA HIS A 247 -11.88 -5.52 -24.89
C HIS A 247 -11.31 -4.13 -24.58
N PRO A 248 -10.05 -4.04 -24.12
CA PRO A 248 -9.42 -2.79 -23.71
C PRO A 248 -9.11 -1.87 -24.89
N GLU A 249 -9.11 -0.55 -24.67
CA GLU A 249 -8.73 0.43 -25.67
C GLU A 249 -7.21 0.43 -25.96
N TYR A 250 -6.40 -0.05 -25.02
CA TYR A 250 -4.96 -0.15 -25.14
C TYR A 250 -4.43 -1.38 -24.39
N VAL A 251 -3.51 -2.07 -25.03
CA VAL A 251 -2.80 -3.25 -24.49
C VAL A 251 -1.33 -2.92 -24.38
N ALA A 252 -0.72 -3.21 -23.23
CA ALA A 252 0.71 -3.00 -23.05
C ALA A 252 1.51 -3.96 -23.94
N PRO A 253 2.36 -3.46 -24.86
CA PRO A 253 3.27 -4.32 -25.60
C PRO A 253 4.33 -4.92 -24.65
N ILE A 254 4.70 -6.18 -24.87
CA ILE A 254 5.63 -6.91 -24.03
C ILE A 254 7.01 -6.93 -24.69
N SER A 255 8.06 -6.58 -23.92
CA SER A 255 9.45 -6.69 -24.38
C SER A 255 9.98 -8.10 -24.15
N LEU A 256 10.57 -8.67 -25.20
CA LEU A 256 11.38 -9.90 -25.11
C LEU A 256 12.88 -9.65 -25.23
N ASP A 257 13.30 -8.37 -25.37
CA ASP A 257 14.70 -7.99 -25.58
C ASP A 257 15.50 -7.94 -24.26
N GLY A 258 14.81 -8.03 -23.10
CA GLY A 258 15.44 -7.91 -21.78
C GLY A 258 15.93 -6.49 -21.47
N TYR A 259 16.92 -6.41 -20.58
CA TYR A 259 17.52 -5.15 -20.10
C TYR A 259 19.01 -5.32 -19.82
N LYS A 260 19.72 -4.20 -19.71
CA LYS A 260 21.13 -4.13 -19.32
C LYS A 260 21.30 -3.10 -18.20
N GLU A 261 22.40 -3.15 -17.49
CA GLU A 261 22.76 -2.09 -16.56
C GLU A 261 22.74 -0.72 -17.26
N GLY A 262 22.17 0.29 -16.60
CA GLY A 262 21.95 1.61 -17.16
C GLY A 262 20.78 1.75 -18.11
N SER A 263 20.05 0.67 -18.45
CA SER A 263 18.84 0.76 -19.26
C SER A 263 17.80 1.66 -18.61
N PHE A 264 17.24 2.60 -19.37
CA PHE A 264 16.10 3.40 -18.92
C PHE A 264 14.90 2.52 -18.61
N CYS A 265 14.28 2.79 -17.49
CA CYS A 265 13.00 2.19 -17.13
C CYS A 265 12.07 3.20 -16.43
N MET A 266 10.78 2.97 -16.53
CA MET A 266 9.76 3.76 -15.85
C MET A 266 8.69 2.85 -15.26
N THR A 267 8.24 3.21 -14.05
CA THR A 267 7.16 2.54 -13.35
C THR A 267 5.90 3.39 -13.47
N ILE A 268 4.78 2.79 -13.87
CA ILE A 268 3.47 3.44 -13.86
C ILE A 268 2.53 2.59 -13.01
N GLY A 269 1.92 3.21 -12.01
CA GLY A 269 0.99 2.54 -11.10
C GLY A 269 0.30 3.49 -10.14
N TYR A 270 -0.24 2.94 -9.07
CA TYR A 270 -1.06 3.64 -8.09
C TYR A 270 -0.40 3.58 -6.70
N PRO A 271 0.68 4.35 -6.45
CA PRO A 271 1.31 4.41 -5.14
C PRO A 271 0.35 4.93 -4.08
N GLY A 272 0.33 4.29 -2.91
CA GLY A 272 -0.60 4.57 -1.83
C GLY A 272 -0.39 5.94 -1.20
N SER A 273 0.60 6.09 -0.33
CA SER A 273 0.87 7.36 0.36
C SER A 273 2.36 7.57 0.64
N THR A 274 2.78 8.84 0.62
CA THR A 274 4.09 9.29 1.08
C THR A 274 3.95 10.55 1.93
N GLU A 275 4.98 10.86 2.72
CA GLU A 275 5.03 11.99 3.64
C GLU A 275 6.32 12.82 3.42
N ARG A 276 6.62 13.14 2.14
CA ARG A 276 7.85 13.82 1.73
C ARG A 276 7.97 15.23 2.28
N TYR A 277 6.84 15.87 2.53
CA TYR A 277 6.76 17.25 3.01
C TYR A 277 6.43 17.36 4.50
N LEU A 278 6.28 16.25 5.21
CA LEU A 278 5.99 16.22 6.64
C LEU A 278 7.12 16.89 7.44
N SER A 279 6.74 17.66 8.48
CA SER A 279 7.69 18.29 9.38
C SER A 279 8.46 17.28 10.23
N SER A 280 9.59 17.71 10.80
CA SER A 280 10.35 16.88 11.75
C SER A 280 9.50 16.44 12.95
N PHE A 281 8.55 17.26 13.37
CA PHE A 281 7.63 16.94 14.47
C PHE A 281 6.68 15.79 14.11
N GLY A 282 6.14 15.79 12.88
CA GLY A 282 5.28 14.72 12.39
C GLY A 282 6.03 13.40 12.21
N ILE A 283 7.28 13.47 11.73
CA ILE A 283 8.14 12.27 11.62
C ILE A 283 8.44 11.69 13.01
N GLU A 284 8.71 12.53 13.98
CA GLU A 284 8.96 12.11 15.37
C GLU A 284 7.72 11.42 15.99
N GLU A 285 6.53 11.98 15.76
CA GLU A 285 5.25 11.40 16.18
C GLU A 285 4.99 10.06 15.48
N MET A 286 5.13 9.98 14.17
CA MET A 286 4.97 8.73 13.40
C MET A 286 5.91 7.63 13.92
N MET A 287 7.19 7.94 14.11
CA MET A 287 8.20 6.99 14.56
C MET A 287 7.92 6.45 15.98
N ASN A 288 7.49 7.32 16.91
CA ASN A 288 7.38 6.98 18.33
C ASN A 288 5.96 6.51 18.73
N ASN A 289 4.93 6.86 17.96
CA ASN A 289 3.56 6.51 18.25
C ASN A 289 3.06 5.42 17.30
N SER A 290 2.74 5.76 16.05
CA SER A 290 2.09 4.83 15.11
C SER A 290 2.97 3.61 14.79
N ASN A 291 4.21 3.84 14.36
CA ASN A 291 5.12 2.75 14.02
C ASN A 291 5.46 1.90 15.26
N GLN A 292 5.67 2.55 16.42
CA GLN A 292 6.01 1.81 17.64
C GLN A 292 4.84 0.97 18.14
N ALA A 293 3.59 1.46 18.06
CA ALA A 293 2.40 0.70 18.41
C ALA A 293 2.24 -0.53 17.49
N GLN A 294 2.43 -0.35 16.18
CA GLN A 294 2.40 -1.47 15.22
C GLN A 294 3.47 -2.51 15.52
N ILE A 295 4.70 -2.07 15.81
CA ILE A 295 5.81 -2.97 16.13
C ILE A 295 5.49 -3.80 17.39
N ASP A 296 5.05 -3.16 18.45
CA ASP A 296 4.82 -3.81 19.73
C ASP A 296 3.60 -4.76 19.66
N ILE A 297 2.46 -4.28 19.20
CA ILE A 297 1.19 -5.00 19.24
C ILE A 297 1.13 -6.12 18.19
N ARG A 298 1.52 -5.83 16.95
CA ARG A 298 1.50 -6.84 15.88
C ARG A 298 2.51 -7.94 16.14
N GLY A 299 3.66 -7.62 16.74
CA GLY A 299 4.65 -8.62 17.12
C GLY A 299 4.09 -9.66 18.09
N VAL A 300 3.31 -9.24 19.10
CA VAL A 300 2.64 -10.14 20.05
C VAL A 300 1.60 -11.03 19.33
N LYS A 301 0.72 -10.42 18.53
CA LYS A 301 -0.34 -11.13 17.81
C LYS A 301 0.22 -12.16 16.83
N GLN A 302 1.21 -11.77 16.03
CA GLN A 302 1.81 -12.63 15.01
C GLN A 302 2.56 -13.82 15.61
N ALA A 303 3.19 -13.68 16.76
CA ALA A 303 3.84 -14.79 17.44
C ALA A 303 2.84 -15.91 17.80
N ILE A 304 1.62 -15.53 18.22
CA ILE A 304 0.54 -16.48 18.51
C ILE A 304 0.06 -17.12 17.20
N TRP A 305 -0.26 -16.33 16.19
CA TRP A 305 -0.75 -16.82 14.90
C TRP A 305 0.25 -17.78 14.22
N LYS A 306 1.53 -17.39 14.15
CA LYS A 306 2.58 -18.21 13.50
C LYS A 306 2.71 -19.57 14.16
N ARG A 307 2.75 -19.64 15.49
CA ARG A 307 2.81 -20.90 16.25
C ARG A 307 1.65 -21.84 15.90
N GLU A 308 0.42 -21.31 15.79
CA GLU A 308 -0.76 -22.10 15.48
C GLU A 308 -0.83 -22.51 14.00
N MET A 309 -0.43 -21.62 13.10
CA MET A 309 -0.32 -21.90 11.67
C MET A 309 0.69 -23.03 11.40
N ASP A 310 1.81 -23.05 12.09
CA ASP A 310 2.84 -24.10 11.95
C ASP A 310 2.37 -25.46 12.49
N SER A 311 1.34 -25.47 13.34
CA SER A 311 0.83 -26.69 13.96
C SER A 311 -0.20 -27.44 13.10
N LYS A 312 -0.96 -26.74 12.24
CA LYS A 312 -2.12 -27.30 11.51
C LYS A 312 -2.35 -26.61 10.17
N ASP A 313 -2.46 -27.37 9.07
CA ASP A 313 -2.75 -26.85 7.74
C ASP A 313 -4.08 -26.09 7.65
N SER A 314 -5.13 -26.55 8.37
CA SER A 314 -6.40 -25.85 8.39
C SER A 314 -6.31 -24.44 9.02
N ILE A 315 -5.47 -24.27 10.03
CA ILE A 315 -5.19 -22.96 10.64
C ILE A 315 -4.31 -22.13 9.70
N ARG A 316 -3.29 -22.74 9.09
CA ARG A 316 -2.44 -22.06 8.12
C ARG A 316 -3.28 -21.43 6.99
N ILE A 317 -4.20 -22.18 6.38
CA ILE A 317 -5.08 -21.67 5.32
C ILE A 317 -5.96 -20.52 5.83
N LYS A 318 -6.54 -20.65 7.02
CA LYS A 318 -7.42 -19.63 7.62
C LYS A 318 -6.71 -18.29 7.90
N TYR A 319 -5.47 -18.36 8.38
CA TYR A 319 -4.73 -17.20 8.88
C TYR A 319 -3.69 -16.64 7.91
N ALA A 320 -3.42 -17.33 6.79
CA ALA A 320 -2.36 -16.97 5.86
C ALA A 320 -2.42 -15.49 5.40
N SER A 321 -3.57 -15.03 4.91
CA SER A 321 -3.75 -13.65 4.46
C SER A 321 -3.66 -12.63 5.61
N LYS A 322 -4.30 -12.93 6.75
CA LYS A 322 -4.28 -12.07 7.95
C LYS A 322 -2.86 -11.89 8.49
N TYR A 323 -2.10 -13.00 8.54
CA TYR A 323 -0.71 -13.00 8.97
C TYR A 323 0.15 -12.18 8.01
N ASP A 324 0.01 -12.44 6.70
CA ASP A 324 0.77 -11.78 5.66
C ASP A 324 0.59 -10.26 5.68
N GLU A 325 -0.65 -9.79 5.70
CA GLU A 325 -0.95 -8.37 5.80
C GLU A 325 -0.37 -7.75 7.09
N SER A 326 -0.59 -8.41 8.22
CA SER A 326 -0.10 -7.92 9.51
C SER A 326 1.44 -7.85 9.54
N SER A 327 2.12 -8.88 9.04
CA SER A 327 3.58 -8.97 8.99
C SER A 327 4.20 -7.93 8.05
N ASN A 328 3.59 -7.69 6.91
CA ASN A 328 4.07 -6.68 5.96
C ASN A 328 4.12 -5.28 6.60
N TYR A 329 3.05 -4.84 7.25
CA TYR A 329 3.02 -3.55 7.96
C TYR A 329 3.95 -3.51 9.18
N TRP A 330 4.06 -4.63 9.92
CA TRP A 330 4.96 -4.75 11.06
C TRP A 330 6.42 -4.56 10.64
N LYS A 331 6.86 -5.25 9.60
CA LYS A 331 8.20 -5.11 9.02
C LYS A 331 8.43 -3.73 8.43
N ASN A 332 7.43 -3.17 7.75
CA ASN A 332 7.50 -1.80 7.23
C ASN A 332 7.80 -0.81 8.36
N SER A 333 7.05 -0.83 9.47
CA SER A 333 7.26 0.06 10.62
C SER A 333 8.65 -0.08 11.24
N ILE A 334 9.17 -1.33 11.36
CA ILE A 334 10.55 -1.58 11.80
C ILE A 334 11.56 -0.97 10.83
N GLY A 335 11.36 -1.21 9.53
CA GLY A 335 12.25 -0.73 8.47
C GLY A 335 12.28 0.80 8.36
N VAL A 336 11.12 1.44 8.41
CA VAL A 336 10.98 2.92 8.40
C VAL A 336 11.71 3.52 9.60
N ASN A 337 11.45 3.02 10.82
CA ASN A 337 12.13 3.52 12.02
C ASN A 337 13.65 3.32 11.96
N ARG A 338 14.10 2.20 11.39
CA ARG A 338 15.53 1.94 11.16
C ARG A 338 16.13 2.90 10.12
N ALA A 339 15.43 3.13 9.01
CA ALA A 339 15.88 4.03 7.94
C ALA A 339 15.97 5.48 8.43
N ILE A 340 14.97 5.98 9.18
CA ILE A 340 14.99 7.31 9.78
C ILE A 340 16.28 7.52 10.60
N ARG A 341 16.63 6.54 11.43
CA ARG A 341 17.85 6.62 12.27
C ARG A 341 19.13 6.46 11.43
N LYS A 342 19.20 5.45 10.53
CA LYS A 342 20.40 5.13 9.73
C LYS A 342 20.78 6.26 8.77
N LEU A 343 19.78 6.89 8.13
CA LEU A 343 19.98 7.91 7.12
C LEU A 343 19.97 9.35 7.70
N GLY A 344 19.77 9.51 9.01
CA GLY A 344 19.68 10.81 9.67
C GLY A 344 18.55 11.67 9.11
N ILE A 345 17.40 11.06 8.78
CA ILE A 345 16.29 11.76 8.11
C ILE A 345 15.76 12.90 8.97
N LEU A 346 15.61 12.66 10.27
CA LEU A 346 15.09 13.66 11.21
C LEU A 346 16.02 14.88 11.29
N GLU A 347 17.33 14.67 11.34
CA GLU A 347 18.34 15.73 11.34
C GLU A 347 18.30 16.54 10.05
N LYS A 348 18.26 15.89 8.89
CA LYS A 348 18.12 16.55 7.57
C LYS A 348 16.86 17.43 7.49
N LYS A 349 15.74 16.94 8.03
CA LYS A 349 14.48 17.72 8.07
C LYS A 349 14.61 18.94 8.98
N ARG A 350 15.21 18.80 10.14
CA ARG A 350 15.47 19.91 11.07
C ARG A 350 16.40 20.97 10.46
N GLU A 351 17.42 20.56 9.72
CA GLU A 351 18.30 21.46 8.97
C GLU A 351 17.52 22.25 7.91
N MET A 352 16.70 21.58 7.12
CA MET A 352 15.82 22.21 6.12
C MET A 352 14.84 23.21 6.80
N GLU A 353 14.24 22.84 7.92
CA GLU A 353 13.33 23.72 8.68
C GLU A 353 14.06 24.96 9.20
N GLN A 354 15.33 24.86 9.61
CA GLN A 354 16.15 26.02 9.98
C GLN A 354 16.42 26.95 8.79
N GLU A 355 16.62 26.40 7.59
CA GLU A 355 16.75 27.20 6.37
C GLU A 355 15.43 27.91 6.03
N ILE A 356 14.30 27.23 6.16
CA ILE A 356 12.98 27.83 5.95
C ILE A 356 12.71 28.95 6.96
N ARG A 357 13.04 28.75 8.25
CA ARG A 357 12.92 29.81 9.30
C ARG A 357 13.72 31.05 8.92
N ARG A 358 14.97 30.87 8.46
CA ARG A 358 15.82 31.99 8.00
C ARG A 358 15.23 32.70 6.79
N TRP A 359 14.73 31.95 5.82
CA TRP A 359 14.09 32.48 4.63
C TRP A 359 12.82 33.29 4.97
N ILE A 360 11.96 32.80 5.86
CA ILE A 360 10.77 33.52 6.35
C ILE A 360 11.18 34.86 7.01
N GLN A 361 12.20 34.83 7.84
CA GLN A 361 12.67 36.07 8.51
C GLN A 361 13.19 37.13 7.54
N GLN A 362 13.79 36.73 6.43
CA GLN A 362 14.35 37.60 5.39
C GLN A 362 13.29 38.13 4.41
N ASN A 363 12.10 37.55 4.39
CA ASN A 363 11.01 37.90 3.46
C ASN A 363 9.84 38.55 4.25
N PRO A 364 9.68 39.89 4.24
CA PRO A 364 8.71 40.60 5.09
C PRO A 364 7.27 40.11 4.90
N ASP A 365 6.84 39.87 3.67
CA ASP A 365 5.48 39.41 3.33
C ASP A 365 5.17 38.00 3.88
N GLU A 366 6.16 37.15 3.94
CA GLU A 366 6.04 35.80 4.51
C GLU A 366 6.18 35.85 6.04
N ARG A 367 7.05 36.72 6.56
CA ARG A 367 7.29 36.86 8.01
C ARG A 367 6.00 37.23 8.76
N GLU A 368 5.22 38.15 8.25
CA GLU A 368 3.97 38.56 8.90
C GLU A 368 3.00 37.38 9.08
N LYS A 369 2.94 36.48 8.06
CA LYS A 369 2.00 35.37 8.02
C LYS A 369 2.48 34.09 8.70
N LEU A 370 3.80 33.87 8.75
CA LEU A 370 4.40 32.56 9.04
C LEU A 370 5.39 32.57 10.20
N LEU A 371 5.53 33.73 10.91
CA LEU A 371 6.50 33.87 12.00
C LEU A 371 6.32 32.80 13.10
N GLN A 372 5.07 32.41 13.38
CA GLN A 372 4.73 31.44 14.42
C GLN A 372 4.61 30.00 13.90
N LEU A 373 4.73 29.76 12.59
CA LEU A 373 4.46 28.46 11.95
C LEU A 373 5.07 27.27 12.71
N PHE A 374 6.37 27.32 12.94
CA PHE A 374 7.06 26.19 13.58
C PHE A 374 6.82 26.12 15.09
N THR A 375 6.56 27.24 15.73
CA THR A 375 6.18 27.28 17.16
C THR A 375 4.81 26.69 17.36
N ASP A 376 3.87 27.00 16.47
CA ASP A 376 2.51 26.46 16.50
C ASP A 376 2.52 24.93 16.19
N LEU A 377 3.31 24.49 15.20
CA LEU A 377 3.48 23.05 14.92
C LEU A 377 4.03 22.32 16.15
N GLU A 378 5.15 22.78 16.72
CA GLU A 378 5.77 22.16 17.90
C GLU A 378 4.79 22.06 19.08
N LEU A 379 4.07 23.15 19.35
CA LEU A 379 3.09 23.20 20.46
C LEU A 379 1.96 22.19 20.24
N ASN A 380 1.39 22.13 19.03
CA ASN A 380 0.22 21.30 18.78
C ASN A 380 0.59 19.81 18.68
N TYR A 381 1.75 19.44 18.13
CA TYR A 381 2.28 18.07 18.22
C TYR A 381 2.52 17.66 19.67
N LYS A 382 3.08 18.56 20.50
CA LYS A 382 3.28 18.30 21.92
C LYS A 382 1.95 18.12 22.66
N ASN A 383 0.94 18.94 22.37
CA ASN A 383 -0.36 18.91 23.07
C ASN A 383 -1.14 17.62 22.80
N ARG A 384 -1.00 17.02 21.62
CA ARG A 384 -1.73 15.76 21.31
C ARG A 384 -0.92 14.49 21.53
N ARG A 385 0.37 14.59 21.84
CA ARG A 385 1.33 13.47 21.84
C ARG A 385 0.84 12.25 22.60
N GLU A 386 0.43 12.42 23.86
CA GLU A 386 0.06 11.31 24.73
C GLU A 386 -1.26 10.65 24.29
N VAL A 387 -2.26 11.47 23.92
CA VAL A 387 -3.53 10.96 23.42
C VAL A 387 -3.34 10.24 22.08
N ASN A 388 -2.55 10.80 21.17
CA ASN A 388 -2.22 10.20 19.88
C ASN A 388 -1.48 8.87 20.06
N ARG A 389 -0.53 8.80 21.01
CA ARG A 389 0.14 7.55 21.35
C ARG A 389 -0.84 6.51 21.88
N ALA A 390 -1.66 6.87 22.85
CA ALA A 390 -2.67 5.97 23.42
C ALA A 390 -3.64 5.48 22.34
N GLN A 391 -4.07 6.37 21.44
CA GLN A 391 -4.93 6.00 20.32
C GLN A 391 -4.26 5.03 19.35
N ALA A 392 -2.99 5.21 19.02
CA ALA A 392 -2.25 4.29 18.15
C ALA A 392 -2.21 2.87 18.73
N TYR A 393 -1.88 2.75 20.02
CA TYR A 393 -1.94 1.46 20.71
C TYR A 393 -3.36 0.90 20.81
N PHE A 394 -4.36 1.76 21.02
CA PHE A 394 -5.76 1.38 21.10
C PHE A 394 -6.25 0.76 19.79
N ILE A 395 -5.97 1.42 18.68
CA ILE A 395 -6.35 0.95 17.33
C ILE A 395 -5.73 -0.43 17.06
N GLU A 396 -4.44 -0.61 17.30
CA GLU A 396 -3.76 -1.89 17.05
C GLU A 396 -4.23 -3.00 18.01
N SER A 397 -4.51 -2.67 19.29
CA SER A 397 -4.90 -3.66 20.29
C SER A 397 -6.35 -4.09 20.22
N PHE A 398 -7.26 -3.22 19.82
CA PHE A 398 -8.70 -3.48 19.88
C PHE A 398 -9.36 -3.46 18.50
N LEU A 399 -9.09 -2.48 17.63
CA LEU A 399 -9.75 -2.38 16.33
C LEU A 399 -9.15 -3.36 15.31
N TYR A 400 -7.83 -3.58 15.35
CA TYR A 400 -7.12 -4.55 14.53
C TYR A 400 -6.63 -5.78 15.33
N GLY A 401 -7.05 -5.89 16.58
CA GLY A 401 -6.70 -6.96 17.49
C GLY A 401 -7.58 -8.19 17.36
N PRO A 402 -8.47 -8.46 18.36
CA PRO A 402 -9.32 -9.66 18.38
C PRO A 402 -10.39 -9.62 17.27
N GLU A 403 -10.61 -10.76 16.61
CA GLU A 403 -11.58 -10.87 15.53
C GLU A 403 -13.03 -10.74 16.01
N LEU A 404 -13.32 -11.19 17.23
CA LEU A 404 -14.64 -11.01 17.85
C LEU A 404 -14.99 -9.52 18.01
N VAL A 405 -14.02 -8.69 18.41
CA VAL A 405 -14.21 -7.24 18.53
C VAL A 405 -14.40 -6.62 17.14
N GLN A 406 -13.62 -7.05 16.15
CA GLN A 406 -13.78 -6.57 14.76
C GLN A 406 -15.15 -6.91 14.20
N LEU A 407 -15.67 -8.13 14.44
CA LEU A 407 -17.03 -8.53 14.06
C LEU A 407 -18.08 -7.63 14.73
N ALA A 408 -17.97 -7.39 16.04
CA ALA A 408 -18.87 -6.52 16.78
C ALA A 408 -18.87 -5.09 16.20
N LEU A 409 -17.69 -4.54 15.88
CA LEU A 409 -17.54 -3.21 15.27
C LEU A 409 -18.13 -3.14 13.85
N LYS A 410 -17.97 -4.18 13.03
CA LYS A 410 -18.62 -4.24 11.71
C LYS A 410 -20.14 -4.24 11.83
N ILE A 411 -20.68 -4.99 12.77
CA ILE A 411 -22.12 -5.01 13.04
C ILE A 411 -22.61 -3.61 13.49
N LEU A 412 -21.87 -2.95 14.38
CA LEU A 412 -22.23 -1.60 14.86
C LEU A 412 -22.16 -0.52 13.78
N ASN A 413 -21.25 -0.64 12.81
CA ASN A 413 -21.13 0.27 11.67
C ASN A 413 -22.10 -0.06 10.52
N PHE A 414 -22.88 -1.11 10.65
CA PHE A 414 -23.85 -1.52 9.65
C PHE A 414 -25.06 -0.57 9.65
N ASP A 415 -25.53 -0.20 8.46
CA ASP A 415 -26.75 0.58 8.30
C ASP A 415 -27.98 -0.34 8.45
N PHE A 416 -28.71 -0.14 9.55
CA PHE A 416 -29.93 -0.89 9.86
C PHE A 416 -31.17 -0.29 9.23
N GLU A 417 -31.07 0.75 8.39
CA GLU A 417 -32.19 1.30 7.65
C GLU A 417 -32.54 0.42 6.45
N GLY A 418 -33.83 0.12 6.28
CA GLY A 418 -34.32 -0.66 5.16
C GLY A 418 -35.29 -1.75 5.51
N GLU A 419 -35.65 -2.59 4.53
CA GLU A 419 -36.49 -3.75 4.75
C GLU A 419 -35.78 -4.80 5.62
N GLN A 420 -36.40 -5.28 6.67
CA GLN A 420 -35.85 -6.24 7.64
C GLN A 420 -35.17 -7.45 6.96
N LYS A 421 -35.73 -7.96 5.87
CA LYS A 421 -35.16 -9.09 5.13
C LYS A 421 -33.81 -8.76 4.49
N THR A 422 -33.64 -7.55 3.96
CA THR A 422 -32.40 -7.06 3.36
C THR A 422 -31.33 -6.84 4.43
N VAL A 423 -31.72 -6.24 5.56
CA VAL A 423 -30.85 -6.05 6.74
C VAL A 423 -30.33 -7.38 7.27
N ILE A 424 -31.19 -8.38 7.44
CA ILE A 424 -30.79 -9.72 7.92
C ILE A 424 -29.87 -10.42 6.92
N ALA A 425 -30.10 -10.29 5.61
CA ALA A 425 -29.25 -10.88 4.59
C ALA A 425 -27.83 -10.29 4.65
N ALA A 426 -27.72 -8.97 4.72
CA ALA A 426 -26.43 -8.30 4.80
C ALA A 426 -25.67 -8.55 6.12
N LEU A 427 -26.39 -8.65 7.25
CA LEU A 427 -25.81 -9.09 8.52
C LEU A 427 -25.28 -10.53 8.43
N LYS A 428 -26.01 -11.39 7.71
CA LYS A 428 -25.57 -12.78 7.48
C LYS A 428 -24.28 -12.81 6.68
N ASP A 429 -24.13 -12.00 5.65
CA ASP A 429 -22.89 -11.90 4.87
C ASP A 429 -21.72 -11.41 5.73
N ILE A 430 -21.92 -10.40 6.60
CA ILE A 430 -20.93 -9.96 7.58
C ILE A 430 -20.49 -11.10 8.49
N VAL A 431 -21.44 -11.84 9.02
CA VAL A 431 -21.16 -12.96 9.92
C VAL A 431 -20.45 -14.10 9.20
N GLU A 432 -20.80 -14.40 7.95
CA GLU A 432 -20.15 -15.42 7.14
C GLU A 432 -18.68 -15.10 6.85
N GLN A 433 -18.31 -13.82 6.69
CA GLN A 433 -16.90 -13.39 6.56
C GLN A 433 -16.05 -13.77 7.80
N TYR A 434 -16.68 -13.85 8.98
CA TYR A 434 -16.01 -14.26 10.23
C TYR A 434 -16.24 -15.75 10.57
N SER A 435 -16.83 -16.55 9.69
CA SER A 435 -17.03 -17.99 9.89
C SER A 435 -15.71 -18.76 10.06
N ASN A 436 -14.61 -18.19 9.62
CA ASN A 436 -13.25 -18.71 9.75
C ASN A 436 -12.56 -18.30 11.07
N LEU A 437 -13.25 -17.65 12.01
CA LEU A 437 -12.73 -17.33 13.33
C LEU A 437 -12.36 -18.63 14.12
N ASP A 438 -11.15 -18.67 14.65
CA ASP A 438 -10.74 -19.68 15.61
C ASP A 438 -10.79 -19.09 17.03
N LEU A 439 -11.78 -19.54 17.82
CA LEU A 439 -12.06 -18.94 19.12
C LEU A 439 -10.93 -19.09 20.13
N ASP A 440 -10.15 -20.17 20.08
CA ASP A 440 -9.10 -20.40 21.04
C ASP A 440 -7.90 -19.50 20.74
N ILE A 441 -7.57 -19.34 19.45
CA ILE A 441 -6.54 -18.40 18.99
C ILE A 441 -6.96 -16.96 19.31
N ASP A 442 -8.20 -16.60 19.02
CA ASP A 442 -8.67 -15.22 19.22
C ASP A 442 -8.73 -14.84 20.71
N LYS A 443 -9.14 -15.75 21.61
CA LYS A 443 -9.06 -15.56 23.06
C LYS A 443 -7.61 -15.34 23.55
N GLU A 444 -6.68 -16.12 23.04
CA GLU A 444 -5.27 -15.97 23.41
C GLU A 444 -4.73 -14.63 22.95
N VAL A 445 -5.01 -14.25 21.70
CA VAL A 445 -4.65 -12.94 21.15
C VAL A 445 -5.25 -11.82 22.00
N PHE A 446 -6.56 -11.86 22.29
CA PHE A 446 -7.20 -10.81 23.07
C PHE A 446 -6.59 -10.68 24.47
N THR A 447 -6.40 -11.82 25.16
CA THR A 447 -5.76 -11.83 26.49
C THR A 447 -4.38 -11.21 26.48
N ALA A 448 -3.56 -11.54 25.46
CA ALA A 448 -2.22 -11.01 25.32
C ALA A 448 -2.23 -9.50 25.03
N LEU A 449 -3.13 -9.05 24.13
CA LEU A 449 -3.23 -7.64 23.76
C LEU A 449 -3.78 -6.75 24.89
N LEU A 450 -4.70 -7.26 25.72
CA LEU A 450 -5.14 -6.55 26.94
C LEU A 450 -3.95 -6.28 27.87
N LYS A 451 -3.09 -7.26 28.09
CA LYS A 451 -1.89 -7.10 28.94
C LYS A 451 -0.91 -6.09 28.33
N GLU A 452 -0.66 -6.21 27.03
CA GLU A 452 0.30 -5.34 26.34
C GLU A 452 -0.17 -3.89 26.34
N TYR A 453 -1.44 -3.62 26.01
CA TYR A 453 -2.02 -2.27 26.01
C TYR A 453 -1.86 -1.59 27.38
N ARG A 454 -2.24 -2.29 28.47
CA ARG A 454 -2.10 -1.76 29.84
C ARG A 454 -0.67 -1.39 30.21
N LEU A 455 0.33 -2.10 29.66
CA LEU A 455 1.75 -1.82 29.92
C LEU A 455 2.30 -0.63 29.13
N LYS A 456 1.65 -0.27 28.01
CA LYS A 456 2.18 0.71 27.07
C LYS A 456 1.56 2.09 27.17
N VAL A 457 0.37 2.21 27.77
CA VAL A 457 -0.36 3.49 27.84
C VAL A 457 -0.52 3.97 29.27
N ASP A 458 -0.72 5.28 29.44
CA ASP A 458 -1.06 5.83 30.74
C ASP A 458 -2.43 5.34 31.22
N THR A 459 -2.61 5.18 32.51
CA THR A 459 -3.84 4.65 33.11
C THR A 459 -5.07 5.49 32.80
N THR A 460 -4.92 6.77 32.48
CA THR A 460 -6.01 7.68 32.07
C THR A 460 -6.63 7.28 30.73
N PHE A 461 -5.93 6.49 29.92
CA PHE A 461 -6.40 6.00 28.63
C PHE A 461 -6.83 4.53 28.66
N LEU A 462 -7.03 3.93 29.82
CA LEU A 462 -7.54 2.56 29.91
C LEU A 462 -9.05 2.57 29.71
N PRO A 463 -9.59 1.78 28.75
CA PRO A 463 -11.02 1.59 28.58
C PRO A 463 -11.70 1.00 29.85
N GLU A 464 -13.04 1.22 29.97
CA GLU A 464 -13.83 0.78 31.12
C GLU A 464 -13.72 -0.73 31.41
N ILE A 465 -13.40 -1.54 30.40
CA ILE A 465 -13.17 -2.97 30.57
C ILE A 465 -12.09 -3.29 31.62
N TYR A 466 -11.05 -2.44 31.78
CA TYR A 466 -10.02 -2.67 32.81
C TYR A 466 -10.54 -2.46 34.22
N HIS A 467 -11.50 -1.56 34.39
CA HIS A 467 -12.20 -1.42 35.65
C HIS A 467 -13.06 -2.66 35.94
N THR A 468 -13.78 -3.15 34.93
CA THR A 468 -14.54 -4.39 35.01
C THR A 468 -13.63 -5.59 35.32
N ILE A 469 -12.48 -5.72 34.67
CA ILE A 469 -11.50 -6.77 34.93
C ILE A 469 -11.00 -6.72 36.37
N ALA A 470 -10.66 -5.51 36.85
CA ALA A 470 -10.18 -5.34 38.22
C ALA A 470 -11.24 -5.71 39.27
N GLN A 471 -12.48 -5.26 39.09
CA GLN A 471 -13.54 -5.45 40.08
C GLN A 471 -14.19 -6.83 40.07
N LYS A 472 -14.49 -7.37 38.88
CA LYS A 472 -15.25 -8.61 38.72
C LYS A 472 -14.37 -9.85 38.54
N TYR A 473 -13.16 -9.68 38.06
CA TYR A 473 -12.24 -10.77 37.72
C TYR A 473 -10.92 -10.72 38.49
N ASN A 474 -10.82 -9.87 39.54
CA ASN A 474 -9.60 -9.71 40.36
C ASN A 474 -8.33 -9.39 39.55
N GLY A 475 -8.48 -8.67 38.41
CA GLY A 475 -7.38 -8.34 37.53
C GLY A 475 -6.96 -9.47 36.57
N ASP A 476 -7.72 -10.55 36.46
CA ASP A 476 -7.46 -11.66 35.52
C ASP A 476 -8.10 -11.39 34.16
N GLU A 477 -7.31 -10.91 33.22
CA GLU A 477 -7.73 -10.63 31.84
C GLU A 477 -8.22 -11.90 31.13
N LYS A 478 -7.59 -13.05 31.40
CA LYS A 478 -7.99 -14.32 30.80
C LYS A 478 -9.39 -14.75 31.26
N ALA A 479 -9.68 -14.65 32.56
CA ALA A 479 -11.01 -14.97 33.08
C ALA A 479 -12.08 -14.04 32.50
N PHE A 480 -11.79 -12.75 32.28
CA PHE A 480 -12.69 -11.84 31.61
C PHE A 480 -12.94 -12.28 30.15
N VAL A 481 -11.87 -12.56 29.39
CA VAL A 481 -11.98 -12.98 27.98
C VAL A 481 -12.76 -14.27 27.85
N ASP A 482 -12.47 -15.29 28.67
CA ASP A 482 -13.21 -16.56 28.69
C ASP A 482 -14.69 -16.33 28.95
N SER A 483 -15.05 -15.46 29.91
CA SER A 483 -16.44 -15.10 30.23
C SER A 483 -17.13 -14.39 29.07
N LEU A 484 -16.46 -13.43 28.42
CA LEU A 484 -16.98 -12.71 27.28
C LEU A 484 -17.33 -13.66 26.12
N TYR A 485 -16.38 -14.52 25.74
CA TYR A 485 -16.57 -15.47 24.65
C TYR A 485 -17.62 -16.55 24.97
N ALA A 486 -17.75 -16.94 26.24
CA ALA A 486 -18.80 -17.89 26.66
C ALA A 486 -20.21 -17.30 26.65
N SER A 487 -20.34 -15.98 26.81
CA SER A 487 -21.64 -15.30 26.94
C SER A 487 -22.11 -14.62 25.64
N SER A 488 -21.23 -14.31 24.69
CA SER A 488 -21.60 -13.71 23.39
C SER A 488 -22.24 -14.74 22.46
N GLU A 489 -23.34 -14.37 21.81
CA GLU A 489 -23.98 -15.17 20.77
C GLU A 489 -23.18 -15.20 19.46
N LEU A 490 -22.28 -14.25 19.26
CA LEU A 490 -21.44 -14.15 18.06
C LEU A 490 -20.35 -15.24 17.98
N THR A 491 -20.13 -15.99 19.06
CA THR A 491 -19.02 -16.97 19.16
C THR A 491 -19.40 -18.38 18.72
N THR A 492 -20.69 -18.67 18.49
CA THR A 492 -21.11 -20.05 18.13
C THR A 492 -22.13 -20.03 16.98
N PRO A 493 -22.12 -21.05 16.09
CA PRO A 493 -23.09 -21.15 15.00
C PRO A 493 -24.55 -21.10 15.49
N ARG A 494 -24.85 -21.71 16.65
CA ARG A 494 -26.19 -21.67 17.25
C ARG A 494 -26.54 -20.28 17.80
N GLY A 495 -25.57 -19.60 18.38
CA GLY A 495 -25.70 -18.23 18.86
C GLY A 495 -25.93 -17.26 17.71
N LEU A 496 -25.07 -17.33 16.69
CA LEU A 496 -25.18 -16.53 15.46
C LEU A 496 -26.56 -16.70 14.79
N LYS A 497 -27.07 -17.94 14.73
CA LYS A 497 -28.43 -18.19 14.22
C LYS A 497 -29.47 -17.45 15.02
N ARG A 498 -29.43 -17.54 16.37
CA ARG A 498 -30.37 -16.79 17.24
C ARG A 498 -30.22 -15.29 17.07
N PHE A 499 -28.99 -14.79 16.98
CA PHE A 499 -28.69 -13.38 16.76
C PHE A 499 -29.33 -12.85 15.46
N LEU A 500 -29.23 -13.60 14.37
CA LEU A 500 -29.78 -13.24 13.06
C LEU A 500 -31.32 -13.43 12.96
N GLU A 501 -31.91 -14.27 13.80
CA GLU A 501 -33.39 -14.52 13.84
C GLU A 501 -34.16 -13.52 14.72
N ARG A 502 -33.49 -12.55 15.33
CA ARG A 502 -34.14 -11.55 16.21
C ARG A 502 -35.02 -10.58 15.42
N ASP A 503 -36.25 -10.36 15.91
CA ASP A 503 -37.25 -9.51 15.24
C ASP A 503 -36.97 -8.00 15.35
N THR A 504 -36.09 -7.57 16.26
CA THR A 504 -35.82 -6.15 16.52
C THR A 504 -34.33 -5.84 16.60
N THR A 505 -33.91 -4.78 15.93
CA THR A 505 -32.53 -4.29 15.95
C THR A 505 -32.03 -3.90 17.35
N TYR A 506 -32.95 -3.53 18.27
CA TYR A 506 -32.60 -3.16 19.66
C TYR A 506 -32.00 -4.32 20.47
N GLN A 507 -32.38 -5.56 20.19
CA GLN A 507 -31.91 -6.73 20.97
C GLN A 507 -30.47 -7.12 20.63
N ILE A 508 -29.87 -6.61 19.55
CA ILE A 508 -28.46 -6.86 19.23
C ILE A 508 -27.50 -6.21 20.24
N PHE A 509 -27.93 -5.09 20.85
CA PHE A 509 -27.12 -4.35 21.82
C PHE A 509 -27.02 -5.06 23.18
N ASP A 510 -27.79 -6.12 23.43
CA ASP A 510 -27.69 -6.93 24.63
C ASP A 510 -26.52 -7.93 24.59
N ASP A 511 -25.93 -8.16 23.42
CA ASP A 511 -24.75 -9.05 23.29
C ASP A 511 -23.52 -8.42 23.93
N PRO A 512 -22.78 -9.15 24.79
CA PRO A 512 -21.60 -8.60 25.47
C PRO A 512 -20.47 -8.16 24.56
N ALA A 513 -20.29 -8.79 23.39
CA ALA A 513 -19.26 -8.36 22.43
C ALA A 513 -19.68 -7.08 21.71
N ILE A 514 -20.98 -6.90 21.41
CA ILE A 514 -21.52 -5.66 20.86
C ILE A 514 -21.40 -4.52 21.89
N SER A 515 -21.76 -4.79 23.16
CA SER A 515 -21.58 -3.81 24.25
C SER A 515 -20.11 -3.38 24.38
N LEU A 516 -19.18 -4.32 24.32
CA LEU A 516 -17.74 -4.01 24.29
C LEU A 516 -17.36 -3.16 23.08
N GLY A 517 -17.91 -3.47 21.90
CA GLY A 517 -17.67 -2.65 20.69
C GLY A 517 -18.13 -1.21 20.87
N ILE A 518 -19.26 -0.96 21.53
CA ILE A 518 -19.74 0.39 21.86
C ILE A 518 -18.78 1.12 22.78
N ASP A 519 -18.28 0.45 23.83
CA ASP A 519 -17.29 1.03 24.75
C ASP A 519 -16.02 1.41 23.99
N MET A 520 -15.56 0.56 23.04
CA MET A 520 -14.40 0.86 22.21
C MET A 520 -14.61 2.07 21.30
N LEU A 521 -15.77 2.17 20.64
CA LEU A 521 -16.11 3.32 19.79
C LEU A 521 -16.23 4.61 20.61
N THR A 522 -16.81 4.53 21.81
CA THR A 522 -16.93 5.67 22.73
C THR A 522 -15.55 6.19 23.13
N MET A 523 -14.64 5.29 23.53
CA MET A 523 -13.28 5.66 23.89
C MET A 523 -12.50 6.28 22.70
N LEU A 524 -12.66 5.71 21.51
CA LEU A 524 -12.04 6.24 20.30
C LEU A 524 -12.59 7.64 19.97
N PHE A 525 -13.90 7.84 20.12
CA PHE A 525 -14.53 9.15 19.94
C PHE A 525 -13.97 10.18 20.92
N ASP A 526 -13.86 9.84 22.21
CA ASP A 526 -13.32 10.73 23.24
C ASP A 526 -11.86 11.11 22.96
N MET A 527 -11.02 10.15 22.54
CA MET A 527 -9.65 10.44 22.12
C MET A 527 -9.61 11.38 20.89
N ASN A 528 -10.47 11.17 19.91
CA ASN A 528 -10.57 12.03 18.72
C ASN A 528 -10.99 13.46 19.13
N MET A 529 -11.97 13.61 20.01
CA MET A 529 -12.41 14.90 20.50
C MET A 529 -11.29 15.67 21.22
N GLN A 530 -10.50 14.97 22.05
CA GLN A 530 -9.35 15.58 22.74
C GLN A 530 -8.28 16.06 21.76
N MET A 531 -8.09 15.37 20.64
CA MET A 531 -7.09 15.70 19.62
C MET A 531 -7.60 16.70 18.57
N GLN A 532 -8.90 16.96 18.47
CA GLN A 532 -9.49 17.74 17.38
C GLN A 532 -8.82 19.10 17.17
N ALA A 533 -8.70 19.89 18.22
CA ALA A 533 -8.12 21.24 18.12
C ALA A 533 -6.63 21.22 17.71
N PRO A 534 -5.73 20.47 18.40
CA PRO A 534 -4.34 20.42 17.97
C PRO A 534 -4.17 19.78 16.57
N THR A 535 -4.97 18.80 16.19
CA THR A 535 -4.92 18.20 14.85
C THR A 535 -5.29 19.20 13.77
N THR A 536 -6.32 20.00 13.98
CA THR A 536 -6.73 21.07 13.05
C THR A 536 -5.58 22.08 12.80
N GLU A 537 -4.89 22.50 13.87
CA GLU A 537 -3.77 23.43 13.75
C GLU A 537 -2.52 22.76 13.13
N ILE A 538 -2.30 21.48 13.36
CA ILE A 538 -1.24 20.72 12.68
C ILE A 538 -1.50 20.64 11.17
N ILE A 539 -2.70 20.28 10.76
CA ILE A 539 -3.11 20.22 9.32
C ILE A 539 -2.87 21.59 8.66
N ARG A 540 -3.27 22.67 9.33
CA ARG A 540 -3.00 24.03 8.87
C ARG A 540 -1.50 24.30 8.73
N GLY A 541 -0.72 23.97 9.76
CA GLY A 541 0.72 24.19 9.79
C GLY A 541 1.47 23.42 8.71
N GLU A 542 1.19 22.13 8.54
CA GLU A 542 1.79 21.28 7.50
C GLU A 542 1.43 21.77 6.10
N ARG A 543 0.19 22.19 5.86
CA ARG A 543 -0.23 22.82 4.61
C ARG A 543 0.55 24.10 4.31
N LEU A 544 0.72 24.97 5.30
CA LEU A 544 1.48 26.22 5.16
C LEU A 544 2.97 25.93 4.91
N LEU A 545 3.55 24.96 5.63
CA LEU A 545 4.93 24.51 5.45
C LEU A 545 5.18 24.02 4.03
N ASN A 546 4.30 23.17 3.51
CA ASN A 546 4.38 22.68 2.13
C ASN A 546 4.34 23.85 1.11
N GLY A 547 3.43 24.81 1.32
CA GLY A 547 3.35 26.01 0.50
C GLY A 547 4.63 26.85 0.52
N VAL A 548 5.27 27.02 1.69
CA VAL A 548 6.53 27.76 1.85
C VAL A 548 7.68 27.07 1.13
N ILE A 549 7.83 25.75 1.30
CA ILE A 549 8.87 24.96 0.62
C ILE A 549 8.83 25.22 -0.89
N ARG A 550 7.64 25.16 -1.50
CA ARG A 550 7.47 25.38 -2.94
C ARG A 550 7.78 26.82 -3.38
N ARG A 551 7.52 27.83 -2.55
CA ARG A 551 7.85 29.23 -2.86
C ARG A 551 9.34 29.55 -2.64
N MET A 552 9.97 28.89 -1.69
CA MET A 552 11.39 29.08 -1.39
C MET A 552 12.29 28.47 -2.48
N TYR A 553 12.01 27.25 -2.91
CA TYR A 553 12.86 26.50 -3.86
C TYR A 553 12.30 26.59 -5.30
N THR A 554 12.19 27.79 -5.86
CA THR A 554 11.60 28.05 -7.19
C THR A 554 12.29 27.37 -8.36
N SER A 555 13.57 26.97 -8.22
CA SER A 555 14.33 26.25 -9.23
C SER A 555 14.13 24.73 -9.19
N ARG A 556 13.52 24.20 -8.13
CA ARG A 556 13.25 22.77 -7.97
C ARG A 556 11.91 22.42 -8.59
N ASN A 557 11.87 21.29 -9.32
CA ASN A 557 10.62 20.68 -9.72
C ASN A 557 10.04 19.91 -8.53
N PHE A 558 8.79 20.20 -8.19
CA PHE A 558 8.08 19.51 -7.13
C PHE A 558 7.13 18.48 -7.72
N TYR A 559 7.05 17.34 -7.08
CA TYR A 559 6.03 16.32 -7.25
C TYR A 559 5.20 16.25 -5.95
N PRO A 560 3.90 15.94 -6.01
CA PRO A 560 3.10 15.81 -4.80
C PRO A 560 3.35 14.45 -4.13
N ASP A 561 3.08 14.38 -2.84
CA ASP A 561 3.01 13.10 -2.15
C ASP A 561 2.07 12.13 -2.87
N ALA A 562 2.37 10.84 -2.81
CA ALA A 562 1.49 9.80 -3.30
C ALA A 562 0.19 9.80 -2.49
N ASN A 563 -0.93 9.48 -3.15
CA ASN A 563 -2.27 9.48 -2.57
C ASN A 563 -3.22 8.52 -3.31
N SER A 564 -2.72 7.34 -3.69
CA SER A 564 -3.44 6.29 -4.42
C SER A 564 -3.92 6.69 -5.82
N THR A 565 -3.41 7.79 -6.38
CA THR A 565 -3.67 8.20 -7.76
C THR A 565 -2.57 7.70 -8.71
N MET A 566 -2.87 7.63 -10.01
CA MET A 566 -1.89 7.17 -11.01
C MET A 566 -0.65 8.07 -11.03
N ARG A 567 0.52 7.45 -10.91
CA ARG A 567 1.82 8.12 -10.92
C ARG A 567 2.81 7.43 -11.85
N LEU A 568 3.81 8.19 -12.23
CA LEU A 568 4.98 7.73 -12.97
C LEU A 568 6.24 8.06 -12.17
N SER A 569 7.09 7.07 -11.97
CA SER A 569 8.50 7.26 -11.59
C SER A 569 9.41 6.70 -12.67
N PHE A 570 10.64 7.18 -12.75
CA PHE A 570 11.58 6.73 -13.78
C PHE A 570 13.01 6.75 -13.28
N GLY A 571 13.82 5.93 -13.91
CA GLY A 571 15.22 5.76 -13.54
C GLY A 571 15.94 4.83 -14.49
N THR A 572 16.90 4.10 -13.95
CA THR A 572 17.69 3.12 -14.69
C THR A 572 17.82 1.82 -13.89
N VAL A 573 18.00 0.72 -14.62
CA VAL A 573 18.38 -0.56 -14.02
C VAL A 573 19.80 -0.44 -13.48
N CYS A 574 20.01 -0.65 -12.18
CA CYS A 574 21.33 -0.53 -11.55
C CYS A 574 21.42 -1.28 -10.22
N GLY A 575 22.61 -1.79 -9.93
CA GLY A 575 22.96 -2.32 -8.63
C GLY A 575 23.17 -1.23 -7.56
N TYR A 576 23.64 -1.60 -6.37
CA TYR A 576 23.97 -0.65 -5.30
C TYR A 576 24.95 -1.24 -4.27
N THR A 577 25.51 -0.35 -3.45
CA THR A 577 26.41 -0.71 -2.34
C THR A 577 25.65 -0.52 -1.02
N PRO A 578 25.13 -1.59 -0.37
CA PRO A 578 24.32 -1.47 0.84
C PRO A 578 25.13 -1.08 2.09
N PHE A 579 26.41 -1.47 2.13
CA PHE A 579 27.39 -1.15 3.19
C PHE A 579 28.81 -1.37 2.68
N ASP A 580 29.80 -0.94 3.46
CA ASP A 580 31.23 -1.06 3.10
C ASP A 580 31.64 -2.50 2.82
N GLY A 581 32.29 -2.71 1.68
CA GLY A 581 32.77 -4.03 1.25
C GLY A 581 31.72 -4.94 0.59
N ALA A 582 30.48 -4.48 0.38
CA ALA A 582 29.43 -5.24 -0.32
C ALA A 582 28.96 -4.49 -1.57
N GLU A 583 28.79 -5.21 -2.67
CA GLU A 583 28.21 -4.73 -3.90
C GLU A 583 27.10 -5.69 -4.34
N TYR A 584 25.92 -5.17 -4.59
CA TYR A 584 24.77 -5.93 -5.07
C TYR A 584 24.53 -5.68 -6.54
N ASP A 585 24.53 -6.79 -7.31
CA ASP A 585 24.22 -6.77 -8.74
C ASP A 585 22.74 -6.38 -8.97
N TYR A 586 22.45 -5.92 -10.18
CA TYR A 586 21.14 -5.43 -10.58
C TYR A 586 20.14 -6.55 -10.94
N TYR A 587 20.53 -7.83 -10.92
CA TYR A 587 19.64 -8.95 -11.23
C TYR A 587 19.98 -10.20 -10.39
N THR A 588 19.01 -11.11 -10.33
CA THR A 588 19.16 -12.45 -9.76
C THR A 588 18.78 -13.52 -10.78
N THR A 589 19.20 -14.76 -10.55
CA THR A 589 18.94 -15.87 -11.45
C THR A 589 18.36 -17.08 -10.71
N THR A 590 17.87 -18.07 -11.45
CA THR A 590 17.42 -19.37 -10.92
C THR A 590 18.48 -20.12 -10.13
N LYS A 591 19.76 -19.84 -10.37
CA LYS A 591 20.86 -20.39 -9.57
C LYS A 591 20.75 -19.98 -8.10
N GLY A 592 20.41 -18.70 -7.84
CA GLY A 592 20.21 -18.20 -6.48
C GLY A 592 19.01 -18.86 -5.78
N VAL A 593 17.93 -19.23 -6.51
CA VAL A 593 16.86 -20.05 -5.96
C VAL A 593 17.40 -21.39 -5.46
N LEU A 594 18.16 -22.11 -6.28
CA LEU A 594 18.76 -23.39 -5.92
C LEU A 594 19.76 -23.29 -4.76
N GLU A 595 20.52 -22.19 -4.68
CA GLU A 595 21.44 -21.93 -3.56
C GLU A 595 20.68 -21.70 -2.25
N LYS A 596 19.59 -20.92 -2.26
CA LYS A 596 18.73 -20.69 -1.07
C LYS A 596 18.05 -21.96 -0.59
N VAL A 597 17.47 -22.76 -1.50
CA VAL A 597 16.88 -24.06 -1.16
C VAL A 597 17.91 -24.98 -0.47
N LYS A 598 19.15 -25.02 -0.94
CA LYS A 598 20.20 -25.82 -0.33
C LYS A 598 20.69 -25.29 1.02
N ALA A 599 20.71 -23.97 1.18
CA ALA A 599 21.15 -23.33 2.43
C ALA A 599 20.10 -23.42 3.54
N HIS A 600 18.83 -23.58 3.21
CA HIS A 600 17.68 -23.53 4.12
C HIS A 600 16.80 -24.79 4.01
N VAL A 601 17.41 -25.99 4.11
CA VAL A 601 16.74 -27.30 3.86
C VAL A 601 15.51 -27.52 4.74
N ASP A 602 15.51 -27.04 5.96
CA ASP A 602 14.44 -27.25 6.94
C ASP A 602 13.53 -26.02 7.12
N ASP A 603 13.70 -24.99 6.27
CA ASP A 603 12.95 -23.74 6.36
C ASP A 603 11.83 -23.73 5.29
N VAL A 604 10.60 -23.68 5.77
CA VAL A 604 9.41 -23.67 4.91
C VAL A 604 9.34 -22.46 3.97
N ASP A 605 9.97 -21.34 4.34
CA ASP A 605 10.01 -20.13 3.54
C ASP A 605 10.77 -20.33 2.22
N PHE A 606 11.72 -21.29 2.20
CA PHE A 606 12.52 -21.64 1.01
C PHE A 606 12.17 -23.02 0.43
N ALA A 607 11.08 -23.63 0.89
CA ALA A 607 10.62 -24.89 0.34
C ALA A 607 10.07 -24.69 -1.09
N VAL A 608 10.48 -25.56 -2.02
CA VAL A 608 10.05 -25.55 -3.42
C VAL A 608 9.51 -26.94 -3.78
N GLN A 609 8.41 -26.98 -4.54
CA GLN A 609 7.83 -28.23 -5.01
C GLN A 609 8.83 -29.04 -5.84
N PRO A 610 8.81 -30.40 -5.77
CA PRO A 610 9.76 -31.26 -6.48
C PRO A 610 9.78 -31.02 -8.00
N GLU A 611 8.63 -30.74 -8.60
CA GLU A 611 8.49 -30.48 -10.02
C GLU A 611 9.21 -29.18 -10.43
N VAL A 612 9.01 -28.11 -9.66
CA VAL A 612 9.69 -26.82 -9.87
C VAL A 612 11.20 -26.99 -9.66
N LEU A 613 11.61 -27.68 -8.59
CA LEU A 613 13.02 -27.96 -8.32
C LEU A 613 13.68 -28.76 -9.45
N SER A 614 12.97 -29.76 -9.99
CA SER A 614 13.43 -30.56 -11.14
C SER A 614 13.60 -29.69 -12.38
N LEU A 615 12.64 -28.82 -12.67
CA LEU A 615 12.71 -27.88 -13.80
C LEU A 615 13.90 -26.93 -13.67
N LEU A 616 14.06 -26.29 -12.50
CA LEU A 616 15.18 -25.38 -12.23
C LEU A 616 16.53 -26.08 -12.32
N SER A 617 16.62 -27.33 -11.82
CA SER A 617 17.85 -28.13 -11.84
C SER A 617 18.22 -28.63 -13.24
N SER A 618 17.25 -28.74 -14.16
CA SER A 618 17.49 -29.17 -15.53
C SER A 618 18.32 -28.20 -16.35
N GLY A 619 18.31 -26.89 -15.99
CA GLY A 619 18.95 -25.83 -16.74
C GLY A 619 18.39 -25.61 -18.14
N ASN A 620 17.29 -26.25 -18.50
CA ASN A 620 16.67 -26.09 -19.81
C ASN A 620 15.65 -24.96 -19.80
N PHE A 621 16.13 -23.73 -19.95
CA PHE A 621 15.30 -22.52 -19.94
C PHE A 621 14.89 -22.03 -21.34
N GLY A 622 15.23 -22.78 -22.40
CA GLY A 622 14.89 -22.45 -23.79
C GLY A 622 15.34 -21.04 -24.15
N ARG A 623 14.45 -20.24 -24.74
CA ARG A 623 14.75 -18.85 -25.16
C ARG A 623 14.93 -17.86 -24.00
N TYR A 624 14.66 -18.26 -22.76
CA TYR A 624 14.80 -17.41 -21.58
C TYR A 624 16.18 -17.54 -20.92
N ALA A 625 16.99 -18.48 -21.38
CA ALA A 625 18.38 -18.57 -20.98
C ALA A 625 19.18 -17.38 -21.53
N ASP A 626 20.03 -16.81 -20.70
CA ASP A 626 21.02 -15.83 -21.13
C ASP A 626 22.24 -16.49 -21.82
N GLU A 627 23.25 -15.72 -22.20
CA GLU A 627 24.46 -16.20 -22.84
C GLU A 627 25.26 -17.21 -21.98
N LYS A 628 25.01 -17.24 -20.67
CA LYS A 628 25.63 -18.18 -19.72
C LYS A 628 24.77 -19.44 -19.49
N GLY A 629 23.58 -19.50 -20.10
CA GLY A 629 22.61 -20.57 -19.88
C GLY A 629 21.82 -20.39 -18.58
N GLU A 630 21.86 -19.22 -17.95
CA GLU A 630 21.12 -18.91 -16.74
C GLU A 630 19.80 -18.17 -17.07
N MET A 631 18.76 -18.37 -16.27
CA MET A 631 17.53 -17.63 -16.40
C MET A 631 17.43 -16.55 -15.30
N LYS A 632 17.25 -15.29 -15.70
CA LYS A 632 17.03 -14.18 -14.77
C LYS A 632 15.66 -14.26 -14.14
N VAL A 633 15.55 -13.91 -12.86
CA VAL A 633 14.29 -13.95 -12.07
C VAL A 633 13.85 -12.54 -11.70
N CYS A 634 14.64 -11.81 -10.92
CA CYS A 634 14.35 -10.45 -10.50
C CYS A 634 15.42 -9.47 -10.97
N PHE A 635 15.05 -8.19 -11.02
CA PHE A 635 16.00 -7.10 -11.24
C PHE A 635 15.65 -5.90 -10.36
N ILE A 636 16.61 -4.99 -10.21
CA ILE A 636 16.42 -3.76 -9.44
C ILE A 636 16.71 -2.53 -10.28
N SER A 637 15.98 -1.46 -9.93
CA SER A 637 16.14 -0.12 -10.51
C SER A 637 16.08 0.96 -9.44
N ASN A 638 16.53 2.16 -9.77
CA ASN A 638 16.43 3.30 -8.86
C ASN A 638 15.15 4.13 -9.08
N ASN A 639 14.07 3.52 -9.53
CA ASN A 639 12.76 4.15 -9.58
C ASN A 639 12.24 4.41 -8.17
N ASP A 640 11.47 5.48 -8.02
CA ASP A 640 10.83 5.84 -6.76
C ASP A 640 9.45 5.15 -6.65
N ILE A 641 9.24 4.32 -5.64
CA ILE A 641 7.98 3.60 -5.38
C ILE A 641 7.64 3.61 -3.89
N THR A 642 6.37 3.32 -3.59
CA THR A 642 5.86 3.02 -2.24
C THR A 642 4.80 1.92 -2.30
N GLY A 643 4.22 1.52 -1.17
CA GLY A 643 3.08 0.61 -1.09
C GLY A 643 1.95 1.03 -2.04
N GLY A 644 1.27 0.08 -2.70
CA GLY A 644 0.31 0.34 -3.80
C GLY A 644 0.93 0.25 -5.19
N ASN A 645 2.27 0.43 -5.33
CA ASN A 645 2.99 0.11 -6.58
C ASN A 645 3.14 -1.39 -6.83
N SER A 646 2.76 -2.24 -5.91
CA SER A 646 2.68 -3.69 -6.15
C SER A 646 1.85 -3.99 -7.40
N GLY A 647 2.42 -4.71 -8.39
CA GLY A 647 1.82 -4.97 -9.70
C GLY A 647 1.96 -3.83 -10.71
N SER A 648 2.63 -2.71 -10.35
CA SER A 648 2.90 -1.62 -11.28
C SER A 648 3.74 -2.10 -12.45
N ALA A 649 3.34 -1.67 -13.64
CA ALA A 649 4.06 -1.97 -14.86
C ALA A 649 5.41 -1.26 -14.91
N MET A 650 6.48 -2.03 -15.10
CA MET A 650 7.80 -1.53 -15.42
C MET A 650 8.00 -1.54 -16.92
N PHE A 651 8.13 -0.36 -17.54
CA PHE A 651 8.29 -0.19 -18.98
C PHE A 651 9.72 0.21 -19.37
N ASN A 652 10.15 -0.23 -20.53
CA ASN A 652 11.41 0.20 -21.14
C ASN A 652 11.27 1.58 -21.85
N SER A 653 12.34 2.03 -22.49
CA SER A 653 12.41 3.31 -23.21
C SER A 653 11.40 3.45 -24.37
N LYS A 654 10.91 2.34 -24.91
CA LYS A 654 9.93 2.29 -26.01
C LYS A 654 8.47 2.20 -25.48
N GLY A 655 8.28 2.01 -24.17
CA GLY A 655 6.96 1.77 -23.55
C GLY A 655 6.52 0.31 -23.65
N GLU A 656 7.45 -0.63 -23.78
CA GLU A 656 7.19 -2.05 -23.73
C GLU A 656 7.38 -2.57 -22.31
N LEU A 657 6.50 -3.46 -21.85
CA LEU A 657 6.51 -4.05 -20.51
C LEU A 657 7.75 -4.93 -20.33
N LEU A 658 8.58 -4.60 -19.34
CA LEU A 658 9.74 -5.38 -18.91
C LEU A 658 9.40 -6.34 -17.77
N GLY A 659 8.52 -5.93 -16.87
CA GLY A 659 8.19 -6.69 -15.68
C GLY A 659 7.20 -5.96 -14.77
N LEU A 660 7.05 -6.48 -13.56
CA LEU A 660 6.18 -5.93 -12.53
C LEU A 660 7.02 -5.51 -11.33
N ALA A 661 6.82 -4.29 -10.84
CA ALA A 661 7.32 -3.89 -9.54
C ALA A 661 6.55 -4.64 -8.44
N PHE A 662 7.24 -5.15 -7.42
CA PHE A 662 6.56 -5.88 -6.36
C PHE A 662 7.06 -5.55 -4.95
N ASP A 663 8.28 -4.99 -4.81
CA ASP A 663 8.88 -4.70 -3.51
C ASP A 663 9.93 -3.59 -3.60
N GLY A 664 10.37 -3.08 -2.45
CA GLY A 664 11.55 -2.26 -2.29
C GLY A 664 12.62 -3.01 -1.47
N ASN A 665 13.84 -2.55 -1.50
CA ASN A 665 14.87 -3.08 -0.60
C ASN A 665 14.77 -2.44 0.80
N TRP A 666 15.43 -3.02 1.81
CA TRP A 666 15.45 -2.50 3.19
C TRP A 666 15.88 -1.03 3.28
N GLU A 667 16.78 -0.61 2.42
CA GLU A 667 17.30 0.73 2.36
C GLU A 667 16.27 1.72 1.79
N ALA A 668 15.26 1.21 1.07
CA ALA A 668 14.15 2.01 0.55
C ALA A 668 13.04 2.31 1.56
N MET A 669 13.03 1.67 2.73
CA MET A 669 11.96 1.83 3.73
C MET A 669 11.77 3.26 4.22
N GLY A 670 12.79 4.12 4.17
CA GLY A 670 12.68 5.54 4.49
C GLY A 670 12.18 6.42 3.34
N SER A 671 11.92 5.81 2.17
CA SER A 671 11.60 6.57 0.95
C SER A 671 10.31 7.36 1.05
N ASP A 672 9.34 6.90 1.81
CA ASP A 672 8.08 7.62 1.98
C ASP A 672 8.27 9.00 2.61
N ILE A 673 9.42 9.22 3.29
CA ILE A 673 9.77 10.47 3.94
C ILE A 673 10.90 11.19 3.19
N LEU A 674 11.94 10.47 2.76
CA LEU A 674 13.10 11.01 2.06
C LEU A 674 13.67 9.98 1.09
N TYR A 675 13.73 10.33 -0.19
CA TYR A 675 14.34 9.50 -1.22
C TYR A 675 15.88 9.55 -1.13
N GLU A 676 16.52 8.36 -1.10
CA GLU A 676 17.98 8.21 -1.10
C GLU A 676 18.46 7.45 -2.34
N PRO A 677 18.85 8.13 -3.42
CA PRO A 677 19.12 7.52 -4.73
C PRO A 677 20.27 6.51 -4.75
N LYS A 678 21.19 6.59 -3.78
CA LYS A 678 22.34 5.69 -3.72
C LYS A 678 21.99 4.30 -3.21
N MET A 679 20.96 4.20 -2.36
CA MET A 679 20.64 2.96 -1.66
C MET A 679 19.26 2.41 -2.00
N GLN A 680 18.32 3.28 -2.37
CA GLN A 680 16.93 2.88 -2.62
C GLN A 680 16.79 2.18 -3.96
N ARG A 681 16.15 1.00 -3.95
CA ARG A 681 15.89 0.22 -5.16
C ARG A 681 14.48 -0.34 -5.15
N THR A 682 13.84 -0.23 -6.31
CA THR A 682 12.63 -0.96 -6.67
C THR A 682 13.02 -2.37 -7.09
N ILE A 683 12.37 -3.39 -6.53
CA ILE A 683 12.54 -4.79 -6.91
C ILE A 683 11.43 -5.17 -7.88
N CYS A 684 11.82 -5.70 -9.04
CA CYS A 684 10.92 -6.08 -10.11
C CYS A 684 11.07 -7.55 -10.47
N LEU A 685 9.96 -8.22 -10.70
CA LEU A 685 9.94 -9.51 -11.38
C LEU A 685 10.14 -9.28 -12.88
N LEU A 686 11.01 -10.05 -13.48
CA LEU A 686 11.18 -10.05 -14.93
C LEU A 686 10.01 -10.78 -15.61
N TYR A 687 9.28 -10.10 -16.48
CA TYR A 687 8.14 -10.69 -17.18
C TYR A 687 8.51 -11.86 -18.12
N THR A 688 9.74 -11.88 -18.61
CA THR A 688 10.24 -12.92 -19.50
C THR A 688 10.71 -14.19 -18.76
N SER A 689 10.53 -14.24 -17.44
CA SER A 689 10.70 -15.50 -16.70
C SER A 689 9.65 -16.50 -17.15
N PRO A 690 9.99 -17.75 -17.49
CA PRO A 690 8.99 -18.74 -17.83
C PRO A 690 8.16 -19.08 -16.59
N SER A 691 6.91 -18.76 -16.65
CA SER A 691 5.90 -19.19 -15.68
C SER A 691 5.26 -20.48 -16.14
#